data_3e8da4961abdc08a5bc4fdc47089c318
#
_entry.id   3e8da4961abdc08a5bc4fdc47089c318
#
_cell.length_a   1.000
_cell.length_b   1.000
_cell.length_c   1.000
_cell.angle_alpha   90.00
_cell.angle_beta   90.00
_cell.angle_gamma   90.00
#
_symmetry.space_group_name_H-M   'P 1'
#
loop_
_entity.id
_entity.type
_entity.pdbx_description
1 polymer ?
#
loop_
_entity_poly.entity_id
_entity_poly.type
_entity_poly.pdbx_seq_one_letter_code
_entity_poly.pdbx_strand_id
1 'polypeptide(L)'
;MHRARAILQAAFYDYPVDDLYSLIFGEEEDIGTEFIKGMGLAVSVRDEDTNMASCELDVSRLGLINGDIFGNCFDKVGEFAHDMFEAVGSLKIQQNHLLKWREITRLIGEELLTTAYVAKYNIRTGLCWQDVREVDCPWLDRALKDGVCDIHSHLNASYDAYLINWIGLMNQIAGKAYFFDRLEHPKDNPVVLRDYHFADLYSWCILAAKIRCCLYEYFVKGGKSEAWFMEQMEVFSELRHLTYYNGLVEDVENSLIEQREKSKSIYQRDDILDYAIEMNMTPALLDSPYAVLSGERRIMYSFLMAYYHGHFRHSKIIQLAYLYERIKTEFRKELVQTNRKTGLVNFKLYNSSKDSFSKQEKGLKDVMRAYGTQTSLYKPNCFLEGRFCIRDAEDFMKLQYDKGILSKKTLNQYNGRVKYVIHLTRKNILNTNRLEIGRRNAWKDEINAFLFMHDQCKSFTGIDFAGSELYTRPETAAGTIRYARNHGINQITYHVGEDYYDLLDGLRAIDECIRFCEMDENCRLGHAMAMGVNANNFYRQNDSEIVLPRQYYLDNLVWMIKKSQEEGLHLDVELEKWALAEAERVYGEIGYVGHFNMDQYYASMLMRGDDIFDRPGDGPVQRQLWAYLTNNRIIENGNMPITMKVRKDYIKQVVRIQKAICRLVADKSICVESNLTSNVLISNVMRYDAHPIVSFRKIKGRTQKELKVTLGTDDKGVFATSLHNEYALLVTSMMKKKRKQGYEAWYDQHVADFIKHLAENSMNYRFQEWQ
;
A
#
# COMPACT_ATOMS: atom_id res chain seq x y z
N MET A 1 -26.44 4.57 -10.42
CA MET A 1 -25.13 3.91 -10.20
C MET A 1 -24.21 4.63 -9.23
N HIS A 2 -24.09 5.97 -9.23
CA HIS A 2 -23.38 6.73 -8.20
C HIS A 2 -24.02 6.52 -6.81
N ARG A 3 -25.32 6.60 -6.70
CA ARG A 3 -26.09 6.45 -5.45
C ARG A 3 -25.97 5.06 -4.82
N ALA A 4 -26.05 3.95 -5.60
CA ALA A 4 -25.89 2.59 -5.06
C ALA A 4 -24.51 2.40 -4.40
N ARG A 5 -23.47 3.00 -4.97
CA ARG A 5 -22.12 2.95 -4.42
C ARG A 5 -22.01 3.76 -3.12
N ALA A 6 -22.58 4.97 -3.09
CA ALA A 6 -22.59 5.80 -1.88
C ALA A 6 -23.36 5.10 -0.74
N ILE A 7 -24.46 4.43 -1.04
CA ILE A 7 -25.23 3.63 -0.08
C ILE A 7 -24.39 2.48 0.48
N LEU A 8 -23.68 1.71 -0.37
CA LEU A 8 -22.81 0.62 0.10
C LEU A 8 -21.65 1.13 0.98
N GLN A 9 -21.07 2.26 0.61
CA GLN A 9 -20.02 2.89 1.42
C GLN A 9 -20.58 3.33 2.77
N ALA A 10 -21.70 4.03 2.78
CA ALA A 10 -22.35 4.46 4.02
C ALA A 10 -22.70 3.24 4.91
N ALA A 11 -23.33 2.21 4.34
CA ALA A 11 -23.78 1.04 5.09
C ALA A 11 -22.59 0.23 5.69
N PHE A 12 -21.60 -0.09 4.89
CA PHE A 12 -20.54 -1.02 5.30
C PHE A 12 -19.23 -0.37 5.71
N TYR A 13 -19.08 0.95 5.55
CA TYR A 13 -17.85 1.65 5.90
C TYR A 13 -18.04 2.85 6.83
N ASP A 14 -19.02 3.72 6.58
CA ASP A 14 -19.13 5.00 7.30
C ASP A 14 -20.02 4.94 8.56
N TYR A 15 -21.07 4.10 8.57
CA TYR A 15 -22.01 4.04 9.70
C TYR A 15 -21.28 3.65 10.98
N PRO A 16 -21.37 4.43 12.08
CA PRO A 16 -20.64 4.14 13.33
C PRO A 16 -21.04 2.79 13.95
N VAL A 17 -20.06 2.04 14.48
CA VAL A 17 -20.32 0.73 15.10
C VAL A 17 -21.05 0.89 16.42
N ASP A 18 -20.77 1.94 17.22
CA ASP A 18 -21.42 2.19 18.51
C ASP A 18 -22.91 2.54 18.32
N ASP A 19 -23.22 3.37 17.31
CA ASP A 19 -24.62 3.68 16.98
C ASP A 19 -25.35 2.40 16.54
N LEU A 20 -24.70 1.57 15.74
CA LEU A 20 -25.26 0.30 15.28
C LEU A 20 -25.45 -0.69 16.46
N TYR A 21 -24.48 -0.77 17.37
CA TYR A 21 -24.60 -1.59 18.57
C TYR A 21 -25.79 -1.12 19.44
N SER A 22 -25.90 0.18 19.67
CA SER A 22 -27.00 0.80 20.43
C SER A 22 -28.37 0.51 19.81
N LEU A 23 -28.47 0.57 18.48
CA LEU A 23 -29.69 0.23 17.74
C LEU A 23 -30.04 -1.25 17.86
N ILE A 24 -29.04 -2.16 17.80
CA ILE A 24 -29.28 -3.60 17.81
C ILE A 24 -29.57 -4.12 19.23
N PHE A 25 -28.88 -3.63 20.25
CA PHE A 25 -29.00 -4.11 21.63
C PHE A 25 -29.81 -3.18 22.56
N GLY A 26 -30.14 -1.95 22.13
CA GLY A 26 -30.96 -0.98 22.85
C GLY A 26 -32.46 -1.30 22.85
N GLU A 27 -33.24 -0.53 23.62
CA GLU A 27 -34.69 -0.64 23.72
C GLU A 27 -35.46 0.22 22.68
N GLU A 28 -34.83 0.63 21.58
CA GLU A 28 -35.45 1.50 20.59
C GLU A 28 -36.54 0.78 19.80
N GLU A 29 -37.76 1.40 19.79
CA GLU A 29 -38.94 0.83 19.12
C GLU A 29 -38.85 0.89 17.58
N ASP A 30 -38.07 1.81 17.00
CA ASP A 30 -37.98 2.00 15.53
C ASP A 30 -36.51 2.05 15.02
N ILE A 31 -35.86 0.89 15.11
CA ILE A 31 -34.48 0.66 14.63
C ILE A 31 -34.34 1.06 13.15
N GLY A 32 -35.38 0.80 12.34
CA GLY A 32 -35.36 1.08 10.91
C GLY A 32 -35.24 2.57 10.57
N THR A 33 -36.04 3.39 11.23
CA THR A 33 -36.06 4.84 10.99
C THR A 33 -34.75 5.50 11.41
N GLU A 34 -34.21 5.18 12.58
CA GLU A 34 -32.95 5.76 13.05
C GLU A 34 -31.76 5.33 12.18
N PHE A 35 -31.72 4.07 11.78
CA PHE A 35 -30.72 3.60 10.83
C PHE A 35 -30.79 4.34 9.48
N ILE A 36 -32.00 4.56 8.95
CA ILE A 36 -32.21 5.31 7.70
C ILE A 36 -31.70 6.75 7.81
N LYS A 37 -31.98 7.44 8.91
CA LYS A 37 -31.49 8.81 9.15
C LYS A 37 -29.96 8.87 9.19
N GLY A 38 -29.31 8.01 9.98
CA GLY A 38 -27.87 7.95 10.07
C GLY A 38 -27.21 7.60 8.74
N MET A 39 -27.79 6.67 7.99
CA MET A 39 -27.37 6.33 6.65
C MET A 39 -27.53 7.49 5.66
N GLY A 40 -28.65 8.24 5.74
CA GLY A 40 -28.89 9.42 4.92
C GLY A 40 -27.83 10.50 5.16
N LEU A 41 -27.47 10.72 6.42
CA LEU A 41 -26.38 11.62 6.79
C LEU A 41 -25.04 11.14 6.22
N ALA A 42 -24.67 9.88 6.38
CA ALA A 42 -23.41 9.33 5.88
C ALA A 42 -23.31 9.43 4.33
N VAL A 43 -24.42 9.21 3.62
CA VAL A 43 -24.49 9.41 2.15
C VAL A 43 -24.32 10.88 1.78
N SER A 44 -24.97 11.81 2.48
CA SER A 44 -24.90 13.24 2.18
C SER A 44 -23.51 13.84 2.35
N VAL A 45 -22.74 13.37 3.32
CA VAL A 45 -21.35 13.78 3.53
C VAL A 45 -20.46 13.41 2.34
N ARG A 46 -20.79 12.35 1.61
CA ARG A 46 -20.01 11.88 0.45
C ARG A 46 -20.47 12.44 -0.89
N ASP A 47 -21.71 12.84 -0.99
CA ASP A 47 -22.31 13.38 -2.22
C ASP A 47 -22.73 14.84 -1.98
N GLU A 48 -21.75 15.73 -2.03
CA GLU A 48 -21.92 17.18 -1.78
C GLU A 48 -22.95 17.83 -2.73
N ASP A 49 -23.21 17.21 -3.89
CA ASP A 49 -24.17 17.72 -4.87
C ASP A 49 -25.63 17.31 -4.58
N THR A 50 -25.85 16.44 -3.57
CA THR A 50 -27.20 15.90 -3.27
C THR A 50 -27.66 16.38 -1.89
N ASN A 51 -28.89 16.90 -1.81
CA ASN A 51 -29.44 17.33 -0.53
C ASN A 51 -29.77 16.11 0.37
N MET A 52 -29.72 16.33 1.69
CA MET A 52 -29.89 15.29 2.70
C MET A 52 -31.24 14.55 2.59
N ALA A 53 -32.34 15.27 2.31
CA ALA A 53 -33.65 14.65 2.16
C ALA A 53 -33.72 13.67 0.97
N SER A 54 -32.99 13.96 -0.13
CA SER A 54 -32.89 13.02 -1.25
C SER A 54 -32.04 11.79 -0.87
N CYS A 55 -31.01 11.95 -0.05
CA CYS A 55 -30.20 10.84 0.46
C CYS A 55 -31.02 9.94 1.38
N GLU A 56 -31.81 10.51 2.31
CA GLU A 56 -32.72 9.76 3.17
C GLU A 56 -33.78 8.98 2.37
N LEU A 57 -34.34 9.58 1.33
CA LEU A 57 -35.29 8.91 0.44
C LEU A 57 -34.64 7.75 -0.33
N ASP A 58 -33.40 7.89 -0.76
CA ASP A 58 -32.69 6.82 -1.44
C ASP A 58 -32.35 5.67 -0.49
N VAL A 59 -32.01 5.97 0.76
CA VAL A 59 -31.78 4.99 1.81
C VAL A 59 -33.10 4.32 2.24
N SER A 60 -34.18 5.09 2.40
CA SER A 60 -35.49 4.55 2.82
C SER A 60 -36.05 3.53 1.83
N ARG A 61 -35.67 3.60 0.56
CA ARG A 61 -36.00 2.56 -0.44
C ARG A 61 -35.39 1.20 -0.12
N LEU A 62 -34.31 1.14 0.67
CA LEU A 62 -33.78 -0.14 1.16
C LEU A 62 -34.76 -0.85 2.10
N GLY A 63 -35.47 -0.09 2.95
CA GLY A 63 -36.44 -0.62 3.91
C GLY A 63 -37.82 -0.93 3.33
N LEU A 64 -38.15 -0.45 2.12
CA LEU A 64 -39.46 -0.66 1.51
C LEU A 64 -39.65 -2.08 0.91
N ILE A 65 -38.59 -2.83 0.75
CA ILE A 65 -38.62 -4.20 0.23
C ILE A 65 -38.55 -5.17 1.41
N ASN A 66 -39.66 -5.78 1.80
CA ASN A 66 -39.80 -6.81 2.85
C ASN A 66 -39.59 -6.39 4.31
N GLY A 67 -39.47 -5.11 4.64
CA GLY A 67 -39.39 -4.64 6.04
C GLY A 67 -38.08 -4.96 6.78
N ASP A 68 -37.06 -5.53 6.12
CA ASP A 68 -35.76 -5.82 6.70
C ASP A 68 -34.66 -4.99 6.04
N ILE A 69 -34.34 -3.85 6.63
CA ILE A 69 -33.36 -2.91 6.08
C ILE A 69 -31.94 -3.48 6.07
N PHE A 70 -31.55 -4.27 7.03
CA PHE A 70 -30.22 -4.88 7.13
C PHE A 70 -30.05 -6.01 6.09
N GLY A 71 -31.11 -6.81 5.90
CA GLY A 71 -31.15 -7.79 4.82
C GLY A 71 -31.06 -7.11 3.45
N ASN A 72 -31.74 -6.01 3.25
CA ASN A 72 -31.65 -5.22 2.02
C ASN A 72 -30.24 -4.68 1.75
N CYS A 73 -29.44 -4.37 2.80
CA CYS A 73 -28.03 -4.03 2.62
C CYS A 73 -27.24 -5.19 1.98
N PHE A 74 -27.47 -6.42 2.43
CA PHE A 74 -26.85 -7.61 1.79
C PHE A 74 -27.35 -7.82 0.35
N ASP A 75 -28.64 -7.57 0.08
CA ASP A 75 -29.17 -7.60 -1.28
C ASP A 75 -28.44 -6.63 -2.21
N LYS A 76 -28.18 -5.39 -1.74
CA LYS A 76 -27.44 -4.40 -2.51
C LYS A 76 -25.98 -4.79 -2.75
N VAL A 77 -25.34 -5.51 -1.80
CA VAL A 77 -24.00 -6.08 -2.00
C VAL A 77 -24.00 -7.07 -3.17
N GLY A 78 -24.95 -8.02 -3.18
CA GLY A 78 -25.07 -9.01 -4.24
C GLY A 78 -25.41 -8.39 -5.60
N GLU A 79 -26.31 -7.40 -5.65
CA GLU A 79 -26.67 -6.67 -6.87
C GLU A 79 -25.47 -5.88 -7.42
N PHE A 80 -24.76 -5.15 -6.56
CA PHE A 80 -23.57 -4.41 -6.98
C PHE A 80 -22.49 -5.34 -7.54
N ALA A 81 -22.25 -6.47 -6.89
CA ALA A 81 -21.27 -7.44 -7.38
C ALA A 81 -21.69 -8.01 -8.74
N HIS A 82 -22.97 -8.37 -8.93
CA HIS A 82 -23.49 -8.82 -10.22
C HIS A 82 -23.24 -7.81 -11.34
N ASP A 83 -23.47 -6.53 -11.09
CA ASP A 83 -23.24 -5.47 -12.08
C ASP A 83 -21.76 -5.32 -12.48
N MET A 84 -20.84 -5.80 -11.64
CA MET A 84 -19.39 -5.68 -11.87
C MET A 84 -18.83 -6.86 -12.67
N PHE A 85 -19.48 -8.03 -12.60
CA PHE A 85 -19.03 -9.23 -13.30
C PHE A 85 -19.51 -9.30 -14.75
N GLU A 86 -18.78 -10.01 -15.60
CA GLU A 86 -19.02 -10.06 -17.05
C GLU A 86 -20.31 -10.79 -17.41
N ALA A 87 -20.57 -11.93 -16.78
CA ALA A 87 -21.73 -12.76 -17.04
C ALA A 87 -22.13 -13.54 -15.79
N VAL A 88 -23.38 -13.97 -15.75
CA VAL A 88 -23.86 -14.89 -14.71
C VAL A 88 -23.01 -16.16 -14.73
N GLY A 89 -22.41 -16.50 -13.60
CA GLY A 89 -21.51 -17.64 -13.46
C GLY A 89 -20.02 -17.34 -13.71
N SER A 90 -19.69 -16.15 -14.21
CA SER A 90 -18.31 -15.67 -14.28
C SER A 90 -17.95 -14.89 -13.03
N LEU A 91 -16.72 -15.05 -12.54
CA LEU A 91 -16.15 -14.22 -11.47
C LEU A 91 -15.11 -13.25 -12.01
N LYS A 92 -15.08 -13.02 -13.32
CA LYS A 92 -14.21 -12.04 -13.94
C LYS A 92 -14.88 -10.68 -13.96
N ILE A 93 -14.16 -9.67 -13.51
CA ILE A 93 -14.64 -8.28 -13.43
C ILE A 93 -14.60 -7.68 -14.83
N GLN A 94 -15.68 -7.05 -15.25
CA GLN A 94 -15.69 -6.29 -16.50
C GLN A 94 -14.64 -5.17 -16.46
N GLN A 95 -13.83 -5.06 -17.51
CA GLN A 95 -12.76 -4.05 -17.59
C GLN A 95 -13.27 -2.62 -17.37
N ASN A 96 -14.43 -2.27 -17.90
CA ASN A 96 -15.03 -0.93 -17.76
C ASN A 96 -15.53 -0.65 -16.33
N HIS A 97 -15.75 -1.67 -15.51
CA HIS A 97 -16.20 -1.57 -14.12
C HIS A 97 -15.07 -1.64 -13.09
N LEU A 98 -13.85 -1.98 -13.50
CA LEU A 98 -12.72 -2.18 -12.60
C LEU A 98 -12.48 -1.02 -11.61
N LEU A 99 -12.53 0.22 -12.08
CA LEU A 99 -12.32 1.38 -11.20
C LEU A 99 -13.40 1.49 -10.12
N LYS A 100 -14.65 1.16 -10.45
CA LYS A 100 -15.76 1.15 -9.47
C LYS A 100 -15.61 0.00 -8.48
N TRP A 101 -15.23 -1.18 -8.97
CA TRP A 101 -14.93 -2.35 -8.15
C TRP A 101 -13.84 -2.02 -7.13
N ARG A 102 -12.71 -1.48 -7.61
CA ARG A 102 -11.58 -1.10 -6.75
C ARG A 102 -11.93 -0.05 -5.71
N GLU A 103 -12.78 0.90 -6.04
CA GLU A 103 -13.21 1.93 -5.09
C GLU A 103 -13.96 1.33 -3.90
N ILE A 104 -14.86 0.38 -4.14
CA ILE A 104 -15.61 -0.29 -3.08
C ILE A 104 -14.76 -1.33 -2.35
N THR A 105 -14.06 -2.20 -3.08
CA THR A 105 -13.28 -3.29 -2.45
C THR A 105 -12.10 -2.80 -1.62
N ARG A 106 -11.55 -1.64 -1.94
CA ARG A 106 -10.55 -1.00 -1.08
C ARG A 106 -11.12 -0.65 0.29
N LEU A 107 -12.37 -0.23 0.36
CA LEU A 107 -13.03 0.16 1.61
C LEU A 107 -13.51 -1.05 2.42
N ILE A 108 -14.31 -1.91 1.82
CA ILE A 108 -15.02 -3.00 2.53
C ILE A 108 -14.47 -4.41 2.27
N GLY A 109 -13.42 -4.54 1.44
CA GLY A 109 -12.90 -5.85 1.02
C GLY A 109 -13.65 -6.42 -0.19
N GLU A 110 -13.09 -7.46 -0.79
CA GLU A 110 -13.72 -8.18 -1.92
C GLU A 110 -14.48 -9.43 -1.44
N GLU A 111 -14.20 -9.90 -0.22
CA GLU A 111 -14.70 -11.17 0.32
C GLU A 111 -16.22 -11.17 0.43
N LEU A 112 -16.79 -10.12 1.05
CA LEU A 112 -18.24 -9.99 1.21
C LEU A 112 -18.95 -9.90 -0.14
N LEU A 113 -18.45 -9.05 -1.05
CA LEU A 113 -19.03 -8.84 -2.39
C LEU A 113 -19.05 -10.12 -3.22
N THR A 114 -17.94 -10.82 -3.25
CA THR A 114 -17.80 -12.06 -4.03
C THR A 114 -18.61 -13.20 -3.43
N THR A 115 -18.62 -13.32 -2.10
CA THR A 115 -19.39 -14.34 -1.38
C THR A 115 -20.88 -14.10 -1.56
N ALA A 116 -21.35 -12.85 -1.46
CA ALA A 116 -22.76 -12.51 -1.70
C ALA A 116 -23.21 -12.80 -3.13
N TYR A 117 -22.38 -12.49 -4.13
CA TYR A 117 -22.68 -12.81 -5.51
C TYR A 117 -22.82 -14.33 -5.73
N VAL A 118 -21.85 -15.11 -5.26
CA VAL A 118 -21.84 -16.55 -5.38
C VAL A 118 -23.06 -17.17 -4.68
N ALA A 119 -23.39 -16.72 -3.48
CA ALA A 119 -24.54 -17.19 -2.73
C ALA A 119 -25.88 -16.83 -3.40
N LYS A 120 -26.03 -15.59 -3.87
CA LYS A 120 -27.28 -15.10 -4.47
C LYS A 120 -27.61 -15.80 -5.80
N TYR A 121 -26.61 -16.03 -6.63
CA TYR A 121 -26.79 -16.60 -7.97
C TYR A 121 -26.46 -18.10 -8.03
N ASN A 122 -26.22 -18.76 -6.90
CA ASN A 122 -25.97 -20.19 -6.77
C ASN A 122 -24.94 -20.71 -7.77
N ILE A 123 -23.82 -20.01 -7.88
CA ILE A 123 -22.73 -20.38 -8.77
C ILE A 123 -22.02 -21.58 -8.16
N ARG A 124 -22.16 -22.74 -8.78
CA ARG A 124 -21.50 -23.95 -8.33
C ARG A 124 -20.01 -23.91 -8.62
N THR A 125 -19.29 -24.05 -7.64
CA THR A 125 -18.00 -24.52 -7.18
C THR A 125 -17.05 -25.18 -8.19
N GLY A 126 -15.92 -24.88 -8.13
CA GLY A 126 -14.66 -24.94 -8.83
C GLY A 126 -14.02 -23.56 -8.68
N LEU A 127 -14.65 -22.72 -7.83
CA LEU A 127 -14.23 -21.36 -7.55
C LEU A 127 -12.83 -21.36 -6.96
N CYS A 128 -11.87 -21.04 -7.81
CA CYS A 128 -10.63 -20.48 -7.32
C CYS A 128 -10.92 -19.02 -6.97
N TRP A 129 -10.98 -18.69 -5.68
CA TRP A 129 -11.14 -17.29 -5.22
C TRP A 129 -10.06 -16.35 -5.77
N GLN A 130 -8.99 -16.91 -6.28
CA GLN A 130 -7.93 -16.22 -7.00
C GLN A 130 -8.44 -15.63 -8.32
N ASP A 131 -9.36 -16.31 -9.00
CA ASP A 131 -9.91 -15.88 -10.30
C ASP A 131 -10.77 -14.61 -10.17
N VAL A 132 -11.33 -14.37 -9.00
CA VAL A 132 -12.12 -13.15 -8.70
C VAL A 132 -11.31 -11.86 -8.82
N ARG A 133 -9.99 -11.94 -8.70
CA ARG A 133 -9.08 -10.81 -8.85
C ARG A 133 -8.75 -10.49 -10.29
N GLU A 134 -9.15 -11.32 -11.22
CA GLU A 134 -8.85 -11.14 -12.64
C GLU A 134 -9.92 -10.29 -13.31
N VAL A 135 -9.46 -9.35 -14.11
CA VAL A 135 -10.31 -8.58 -15.03
C VAL A 135 -10.48 -9.38 -16.31
N ASP A 136 -11.68 -9.40 -16.85
CA ASP A 136 -11.88 -9.98 -18.17
C ASP A 136 -11.28 -9.11 -19.26
N CYS A 137 -10.05 -9.40 -19.61
CA CYS A 137 -9.28 -8.69 -20.61
C CYS A 137 -8.36 -9.67 -21.37
N PRO A 138 -8.88 -10.47 -22.33
CA PRO A 138 -8.12 -11.51 -23.02
C PRO A 138 -6.85 -10.98 -23.74
N TRP A 139 -6.84 -9.74 -24.16
CA TRP A 139 -5.66 -9.14 -24.77
C TRP A 139 -4.60 -8.75 -23.75
N LEU A 140 -4.98 -8.40 -22.51
CA LEU A 140 -4.05 -8.23 -21.41
C LEU A 140 -3.38 -9.57 -21.07
N ASP A 141 -4.15 -10.64 -20.95
CA ASP A 141 -3.62 -11.98 -20.71
C ASP A 141 -2.62 -12.40 -21.81
N ARG A 142 -2.91 -12.05 -23.08
CA ARG A 142 -1.96 -12.28 -24.18
C ARG A 142 -0.70 -11.42 -24.07
N ALA A 143 -0.81 -10.16 -23.64
CA ALA A 143 0.35 -9.29 -23.45
C ALA A 143 1.29 -9.76 -22.32
N LEU A 144 0.74 -10.42 -21.30
CA LEU A 144 1.49 -10.91 -20.15
C LEU A 144 1.92 -12.39 -20.26
N LYS A 145 1.54 -13.09 -21.35
CA LYS A 145 1.74 -14.56 -21.47
C LYS A 145 3.19 -15.01 -21.45
N ASP A 146 4.10 -14.19 -21.98
CA ASP A 146 5.53 -14.52 -22.12
C ASP A 146 6.33 -14.33 -20.83
N GLY A 147 5.68 -13.80 -19.80
CA GLY A 147 6.23 -13.61 -18.46
C GLY A 147 6.09 -12.18 -17.96
N VAL A 148 5.91 -12.06 -16.67
CA VAL A 148 5.85 -10.79 -15.96
C VAL A 148 6.47 -10.94 -14.57
N CYS A 149 7.29 -9.99 -14.16
CA CYS A 149 7.90 -9.96 -12.84
C CYS A 149 7.39 -8.78 -12.03
N ASP A 150 6.98 -9.04 -10.79
CA ASP A 150 6.83 -7.99 -9.79
C ASP A 150 8.22 -7.69 -9.22
N ILE A 151 8.89 -6.67 -9.76
CA ILE A 151 10.24 -6.31 -9.34
C ILE A 151 10.28 -5.30 -8.21
N HIS A 152 9.11 -4.90 -7.71
CA HIS A 152 8.96 -3.97 -6.60
C HIS A 152 7.84 -4.42 -5.66
N SER A 153 8.12 -5.41 -4.84
CA SER A 153 7.16 -5.94 -3.87
C SER A 153 7.81 -6.10 -2.49
N HIS A 154 7.30 -5.36 -1.50
CA HIS A 154 7.80 -5.41 -0.13
C HIS A 154 7.18 -6.60 0.61
N LEU A 155 7.95 -7.65 0.91
CA LEU A 155 7.44 -8.90 1.51
C LEU A 155 6.81 -8.69 2.89
N ASN A 156 7.24 -7.71 3.65
CA ASN A 156 6.65 -7.39 4.96
C ASN A 156 5.24 -6.81 4.89
N ALA A 157 4.81 -6.36 3.72
CA ALA A 157 3.50 -5.73 3.50
C ALA A 157 2.77 -6.30 2.26
N SER A 158 3.27 -7.39 1.69
CA SER A 158 2.72 -8.00 0.48
C SER A 158 1.72 -9.14 0.73
N TYR A 159 1.43 -9.46 1.98
CA TYR A 159 0.41 -10.42 2.34
C TYR A 159 -0.89 -9.71 2.75
N ASP A 160 -1.99 -10.45 2.76
CA ASP A 160 -3.28 -9.96 3.22
C ASP A 160 -3.29 -9.88 4.77
N ALA A 161 -2.56 -8.89 5.30
CA ALA A 161 -2.37 -8.69 6.73
C ALA A 161 -3.69 -8.54 7.47
N TYR A 162 -4.65 -7.85 6.85
CA TYR A 162 -5.97 -7.63 7.42
C TYR A 162 -6.71 -8.95 7.68
N LEU A 163 -6.90 -9.78 6.66
CA LEU A 163 -7.68 -11.02 6.82
C LEU A 163 -6.99 -12.04 7.73
N ILE A 164 -5.67 -12.19 7.62
CA ILE A 164 -4.93 -13.13 8.47
C ILE A 164 -5.01 -12.70 9.95
N ASN A 165 -4.84 -11.42 10.24
CA ASN A 165 -4.96 -10.93 11.62
C ASN A 165 -6.40 -10.99 12.12
N TRP A 166 -7.39 -10.74 11.26
CA TRP A 166 -8.80 -10.92 11.59
C TRP A 166 -9.10 -12.36 11.97
N ILE A 167 -8.69 -13.32 11.19
CA ILE A 167 -8.86 -14.75 11.48
C ILE A 167 -8.16 -15.13 12.80
N GLY A 168 -6.94 -14.62 13.02
CA GLY A 168 -6.21 -14.84 14.26
C GLY A 168 -6.99 -14.35 15.49
N LEU A 169 -7.60 -13.16 15.43
CA LEU A 169 -8.47 -12.62 16.48
C LEU A 169 -9.74 -13.48 16.67
N MET A 170 -10.38 -13.87 15.58
CA MET A 170 -11.61 -14.66 15.61
C MET A 170 -11.39 -16.09 16.12
N ASN A 171 -10.18 -16.60 16.14
CA ASN A 171 -9.83 -17.90 16.69
C ASN A 171 -9.30 -17.81 18.14
N GLN A 172 -8.71 -16.68 18.51
CA GLN A 172 -8.17 -16.46 19.85
C GLN A 172 -8.24 -14.98 20.19
N ILE A 173 -9.11 -14.61 21.11
CA ILE A 173 -9.33 -13.22 21.53
C ILE A 173 -8.66 -12.89 22.85
N ALA A 174 -8.52 -13.85 23.77
CA ALA A 174 -7.88 -13.66 25.07
C ALA A 174 -6.40 -13.27 24.92
N GLY A 175 -5.94 -12.34 25.76
CA GLY A 175 -4.56 -11.85 25.76
C GLY A 175 -4.21 -10.92 24.58
N LYS A 176 -5.20 -10.51 23.78
CA LYS A 176 -4.98 -9.65 22.61
C LYS A 176 -5.18 -8.14 22.87
N ALA A 177 -5.73 -7.74 24.03
CA ALA A 177 -5.94 -6.33 24.41
C ALA A 177 -4.69 -5.46 24.20
N TYR A 178 -3.55 -5.96 24.61
CA TYR A 178 -2.25 -5.29 24.48
C TYR A 178 -1.88 -4.91 23.03
N PHE A 179 -2.46 -5.54 22.00
CA PHE A 179 -2.25 -5.16 20.61
C PHE A 179 -2.92 -3.85 20.28
N PHE A 180 -4.11 -3.67 20.81
CA PHE A 180 -4.93 -2.48 20.66
C PHE A 180 -4.32 -1.32 21.44
N ASP A 181 -3.79 -1.55 22.66
CA ASP A 181 -3.05 -0.54 23.43
C ASP A 181 -1.83 -0.01 22.66
N ARG A 182 -1.16 -0.87 21.88
CA ARG A 182 -0.04 -0.44 21.03
C ARG A 182 -0.44 0.41 19.85
N LEU A 183 -1.64 0.26 19.34
CA LEU A 183 -2.17 1.14 18.31
C LEU A 183 -2.46 2.54 18.86
N GLU A 184 -2.85 2.65 20.13
CA GLU A 184 -3.10 3.92 20.80
C GLU A 184 -1.80 4.74 21.00
N HIS A 185 -0.68 4.05 21.26
CA HIS A 185 0.60 4.67 21.56
C HIS A 185 1.71 4.20 20.60
N PRO A 186 1.62 4.50 19.30
CA PRO A 186 2.67 4.15 18.36
C PRO A 186 3.96 4.90 18.72
N LYS A 187 5.07 4.17 18.88
CA LYS A 187 6.37 4.72 19.28
C LYS A 187 6.91 5.83 18.36
N ASP A 188 6.45 5.87 17.11
CA ASP A 188 7.01 6.72 16.05
C ASP A 188 6.01 7.73 15.47
N ASN A 189 4.79 7.89 16.06
CA ASN A 189 3.78 8.75 15.48
C ASN A 189 3.04 9.61 16.50
N PRO A 190 3.01 10.94 16.30
CA PRO A 190 2.14 11.81 17.06
C PRO A 190 0.70 11.65 16.60
N VAL A 191 -0.21 11.58 17.57
CA VAL A 191 -1.66 11.80 17.48
C VAL A 191 -2.30 11.55 16.12
N VAL A 192 -2.81 10.34 15.92
CA VAL A 192 -3.81 10.09 14.89
C VAL A 192 -5.17 10.45 15.48
N LEU A 193 -5.85 11.44 14.87
CA LEU A 193 -7.24 11.72 15.22
C LEU A 193 -8.09 10.55 14.74
N ARG A 194 -8.65 9.80 15.66
CA ARG A 194 -9.62 8.74 15.45
C ARG A 194 -10.93 9.10 16.12
N ASP A 195 -12.00 8.62 15.56
CA ASP A 195 -13.35 8.85 16.09
C ASP A 195 -13.71 7.89 17.24
N TYR A 196 -12.79 6.97 17.62
CA TYR A 196 -12.99 5.97 18.68
C TYR A 196 -11.66 5.66 19.41
N HIS A 197 -11.75 5.07 20.61
CA HIS A 197 -10.63 4.53 21.34
C HIS A 197 -10.32 3.09 20.93
N PHE A 198 -9.07 2.65 20.97
CA PHE A 198 -8.73 1.27 20.61
C PHE A 198 -9.27 0.22 21.59
N ALA A 199 -9.54 0.61 22.83
CA ALA A 199 -10.26 -0.24 23.76
C ALA A 199 -11.67 -0.60 23.24
N ASP A 200 -12.33 0.33 22.56
CA ASP A 200 -13.63 0.11 21.95
C ASP A 200 -13.50 -0.88 20.78
N LEU A 201 -12.49 -0.72 19.92
CA LEU A 201 -12.23 -1.65 18.82
C LEU A 201 -11.96 -3.08 19.33
N TYR A 202 -11.23 -3.24 20.43
CA TYR A 202 -11.04 -4.55 21.04
C TYR A 202 -12.36 -5.15 21.55
N SER A 203 -13.19 -4.34 22.22
CA SER A 203 -14.51 -4.75 22.68
C SER A 203 -15.41 -5.20 21.54
N TRP A 204 -15.39 -4.47 20.41
CA TRP A 204 -16.11 -4.86 19.20
C TRP A 204 -15.57 -6.17 18.61
N CYS A 205 -14.25 -6.39 18.63
CA CYS A 205 -13.67 -7.65 18.17
C CYS A 205 -14.07 -8.85 19.05
N ILE A 206 -14.25 -8.67 20.37
CA ILE A 206 -14.77 -9.71 21.27
C ILE A 206 -16.21 -10.08 20.87
N LEU A 207 -17.07 -9.09 20.67
CA LEU A 207 -18.43 -9.29 20.17
C LEU A 207 -18.44 -10.00 18.81
N ALA A 208 -17.61 -9.55 17.88
CA ALA A 208 -17.49 -10.16 16.55
C ALA A 208 -17.05 -11.62 16.62
N ALA A 209 -16.11 -11.97 17.51
CA ALA A 209 -15.67 -13.34 17.70
C ALA A 209 -16.82 -14.24 18.20
N LYS A 210 -17.65 -13.75 19.12
CA LYS A 210 -18.84 -14.46 19.60
C LYS A 210 -19.90 -14.61 18.49
N ILE A 211 -20.23 -13.53 17.79
CA ILE A 211 -21.18 -13.58 16.65
C ILE A 211 -20.70 -14.59 15.61
N ARG A 212 -19.41 -14.55 15.23
CA ARG A 212 -18.84 -15.49 14.25
C ARG A 212 -18.96 -16.94 14.69
N CYS A 213 -18.68 -17.22 15.96
CA CYS A 213 -18.84 -18.55 16.53
C CYS A 213 -20.30 -19.02 16.44
N CYS A 214 -21.26 -18.17 16.77
CA CYS A 214 -22.70 -18.49 16.68
C CYS A 214 -23.16 -18.69 15.23
N LEU A 215 -22.71 -17.85 14.30
CA LEU A 215 -23.00 -18.03 12.86
C LEU A 215 -22.45 -19.35 12.33
N TYR A 216 -21.25 -19.75 12.76
CA TYR A 216 -20.64 -21.01 12.39
C TYR A 216 -21.42 -22.22 12.92
N GLU A 217 -21.76 -22.21 14.24
CA GLU A 217 -22.55 -23.28 14.84
C GLU A 217 -23.94 -23.39 14.23
N TYR A 218 -24.60 -22.28 13.93
CA TYR A 218 -25.97 -22.25 13.43
C TYR A 218 -26.05 -22.60 11.93
N PHE A 219 -25.25 -21.94 11.08
CA PHE A 219 -25.38 -22.08 9.62
C PHE A 219 -24.46 -23.13 9.02
N VAL A 220 -23.31 -23.41 9.59
CA VAL A 220 -22.32 -24.34 9.02
C VAL A 220 -22.45 -25.72 9.62
N LYS A 221 -22.47 -25.84 10.94
CA LYS A 221 -22.64 -27.13 11.63
C LYS A 221 -24.10 -27.58 11.63
N GLY A 222 -25.01 -26.65 11.85
CA GLY A 222 -26.43 -26.94 12.00
C GLY A 222 -26.79 -27.54 13.37
N GLY A 223 -28.07 -27.84 13.55
CA GLY A 223 -28.57 -28.47 14.78
C GLY A 223 -28.81 -27.54 15.97
N LYS A 224 -28.55 -26.22 15.81
CA LYS A 224 -28.89 -25.20 16.81
C LYS A 224 -30.18 -24.47 16.41
N SER A 225 -30.91 -23.96 17.42
CA SER A 225 -32.13 -23.18 17.21
C SER A 225 -31.83 -21.67 17.21
N GLU A 226 -32.77 -20.86 16.69
CA GLU A 226 -32.72 -19.41 16.80
C GLU A 226 -32.71 -18.96 18.26
N ALA A 227 -33.47 -19.61 19.12
CA ALA A 227 -33.50 -19.35 20.55
C ALA A 227 -32.12 -19.54 21.18
N TRP A 228 -31.42 -20.62 20.85
CA TRP A 228 -30.03 -20.82 21.29
C TRP A 228 -29.12 -19.70 20.84
N PHE A 229 -29.24 -19.23 19.58
CA PHE A 229 -28.41 -18.12 19.09
C PHE A 229 -28.66 -16.84 19.89
N MET A 230 -29.90 -16.54 20.19
CA MET A 230 -30.27 -15.35 20.97
C MET A 230 -29.79 -15.44 22.42
N GLU A 231 -29.89 -16.61 23.07
CA GLU A 231 -29.34 -16.87 24.41
C GLU A 231 -27.82 -16.59 24.48
N GLN A 232 -27.08 -16.98 23.44
CA GLN A 232 -25.63 -16.68 23.34
C GLN A 232 -25.30 -15.18 23.26
N MET A 233 -26.26 -14.35 22.87
CA MET A 233 -26.10 -12.89 22.74
C MET A 233 -26.63 -12.11 23.93
N GLU A 234 -27.29 -12.77 24.89
CA GLU A 234 -27.96 -12.12 26.02
C GLU A 234 -26.99 -11.27 26.86
N VAL A 235 -25.81 -11.79 27.15
CA VAL A 235 -24.77 -11.08 27.90
C VAL A 235 -24.41 -9.72 27.29
N PHE A 236 -24.48 -9.58 25.96
CA PHE A 236 -24.19 -8.33 25.28
C PHE A 236 -25.38 -7.36 25.33
N SER A 237 -26.61 -7.86 25.44
CA SER A 237 -27.82 -7.02 25.55
C SER A 237 -27.96 -6.34 26.91
N GLU A 238 -27.32 -6.89 27.96
CA GLU A 238 -27.30 -6.30 29.28
C GLU A 238 -26.30 -5.13 29.43
N LEU A 239 -25.39 -4.94 28.46
CA LEU A 239 -24.40 -3.89 28.50
C LEU A 239 -24.96 -2.60 27.86
N ARG A 240 -24.96 -1.49 28.62
CA ARG A 240 -25.37 -0.16 28.07
C ARG A 240 -24.40 0.37 27.03
N HIS A 241 -23.11 0.12 27.24
CA HIS A 241 -22.03 0.39 26.32
C HIS A 241 -21.16 -0.85 26.22
N LEU A 242 -20.64 -1.13 25.02
CA LEU A 242 -19.79 -2.28 24.85
C LEU A 242 -18.41 -2.00 25.49
N THR A 243 -18.26 -2.44 26.74
CA THR A 243 -16.98 -2.45 27.46
C THR A 243 -16.57 -3.87 27.71
N TYR A 244 -15.29 -4.20 27.50
CA TYR A 244 -14.82 -5.53 27.84
C TYR A 244 -14.44 -5.62 29.31
N TYR A 245 -14.70 -6.79 29.91
CA TYR A 245 -14.17 -7.20 31.18
C TYR A 245 -13.68 -8.65 31.10
N ASN A 246 -12.79 -9.04 31.99
CA ASN A 246 -12.11 -10.32 31.88
C ASN A 246 -13.08 -11.53 31.80
N GLY A 247 -14.19 -11.53 32.55
CA GLY A 247 -15.19 -12.59 32.49
C GLY A 247 -15.81 -12.75 31.09
N LEU A 248 -16.12 -11.65 30.39
CA LEU A 248 -16.64 -11.69 29.04
C LEU A 248 -15.60 -12.24 28.03
N VAL A 249 -14.33 -11.85 28.19
CA VAL A 249 -13.24 -12.36 27.36
C VAL A 249 -13.08 -13.88 27.60
N GLU A 250 -13.15 -14.34 28.83
CA GLU A 250 -13.05 -15.76 29.19
C GLU A 250 -14.21 -16.58 28.60
N ASP A 251 -15.44 -16.10 28.67
CA ASP A 251 -16.61 -16.76 28.08
C ASP A 251 -16.50 -16.94 26.57
N VAL A 252 -16.08 -15.87 25.86
CA VAL A 252 -15.87 -15.94 24.42
C VAL A 252 -14.71 -16.85 24.08
N GLU A 253 -13.57 -16.75 24.80
CA GLU A 253 -12.40 -17.61 24.58
C GLU A 253 -12.72 -19.11 24.84
N ASN A 254 -13.50 -19.43 25.85
CA ASN A 254 -13.95 -20.81 26.09
C ASN A 254 -14.76 -21.36 24.91
N SER A 255 -15.63 -20.55 24.32
CA SER A 255 -16.36 -20.93 23.10
C SER A 255 -15.39 -21.17 21.92
N LEU A 256 -14.35 -20.35 21.76
CA LEU A 256 -13.34 -20.49 20.72
C LEU A 256 -12.43 -21.72 20.95
N ILE A 257 -12.04 -22.00 22.19
CA ILE A 257 -11.25 -23.18 22.57
C ILE A 257 -12.00 -24.45 22.17
N GLU A 258 -13.29 -24.55 22.52
CA GLU A 258 -14.12 -25.68 22.11
C GLU A 258 -14.14 -25.92 20.61
N GLN A 259 -14.22 -24.86 19.81
CA GLN A 259 -14.17 -24.97 18.35
C GLN A 259 -12.80 -25.42 17.84
N ARG A 260 -11.72 -24.84 18.39
CA ARG A 260 -10.34 -25.19 18.00
C ARG A 260 -10.00 -26.63 18.35
N GLU A 261 -10.39 -27.11 19.52
CA GLU A 261 -10.12 -28.50 19.94
C GLU A 261 -10.81 -29.52 19.02
N LYS A 262 -12.04 -29.24 18.60
CA LYS A 262 -12.76 -30.06 17.62
C LYS A 262 -12.07 -30.05 16.23
N SER A 263 -11.37 -28.95 15.88
CA SER A 263 -10.64 -28.80 14.62
C SER A 263 -9.23 -29.40 14.66
N LYS A 264 -8.55 -29.36 15.83
CA LYS A 264 -7.18 -29.87 16.01
C LYS A 264 -7.00 -31.36 15.75
N SER A 265 -8.04 -32.15 15.88
CA SER A 265 -7.98 -33.59 15.64
C SER A 265 -7.59 -33.97 14.19
N ILE A 266 -7.54 -32.99 13.27
CA ILE A 266 -7.36 -33.21 11.83
C ILE A 266 -6.10 -32.54 11.28
N TYR A 267 -5.63 -31.45 11.90
CA TYR A 267 -4.52 -30.65 11.40
C TYR A 267 -3.40 -30.55 12.44
N GLN A 268 -2.18 -30.94 12.08
CA GLN A 268 -1.02 -30.91 12.97
C GLN A 268 -0.32 -29.52 13.09
N ARG A 269 -0.89 -28.46 12.54
CA ARG A 269 -0.34 -27.09 12.59
C ARG A 269 -1.16 -26.20 13.51
N ASP A 270 -0.55 -25.77 14.62
CA ASP A 270 -1.21 -25.03 15.69
C ASP A 270 -1.46 -23.53 15.44
N ASP A 271 -0.80 -22.92 14.42
CA ASP A 271 -0.54 -21.47 14.48
C ASP A 271 -1.52 -20.59 13.68
N ILE A 272 -2.30 -21.12 12.71
CA ILE A 272 -3.17 -20.32 11.82
C ILE A 272 -4.44 -21.07 11.40
N LEU A 273 -4.83 -22.11 12.10
CA LEU A 273 -6.00 -22.88 11.68
C LEU A 273 -7.28 -22.19 12.14
N ASP A 274 -8.00 -21.67 11.17
CA ASP A 274 -9.37 -21.25 11.38
C ASP A 274 -10.26 -22.46 11.66
N TYR A 275 -10.97 -22.46 12.80
CA TYR A 275 -11.91 -23.53 13.17
C TYR A 275 -13.01 -23.76 12.13
N ALA A 276 -13.26 -22.78 11.27
CA ALA A 276 -14.30 -22.83 10.25
C ALA A 276 -13.83 -23.43 8.91
N ILE A 277 -12.56 -23.83 8.78
CA ILE A 277 -12.06 -24.50 7.57
C ILE A 277 -12.74 -25.86 7.38
N GLU A 278 -13.00 -26.24 6.14
CA GLU A 278 -13.64 -27.51 5.81
C GLU A 278 -12.70 -28.69 6.07
N MET A 279 -13.21 -29.71 6.77
CA MET A 279 -12.44 -30.86 7.23
C MET A 279 -11.92 -31.78 6.12
N ASN A 280 -12.46 -31.67 4.90
CA ASN A 280 -12.11 -32.50 3.76
C ASN A 280 -11.08 -31.85 2.83
N MET A 281 -10.49 -30.70 3.21
CA MET A 281 -9.44 -30.09 2.42
C MET A 281 -8.17 -30.93 2.46
N THR A 282 -7.62 -31.21 1.28
CA THR A 282 -6.33 -31.92 1.18
C THR A 282 -5.20 -31.05 1.73
N PRO A 283 -4.14 -31.65 2.29
CA PRO A 283 -2.98 -30.91 2.78
C PRO A 283 -2.37 -29.95 1.75
N ALA A 284 -2.46 -30.29 0.45
CA ALA A 284 -1.99 -29.42 -0.63
C ALA A 284 -2.82 -28.14 -0.82
N LEU A 285 -4.10 -28.16 -0.45
CA LEU A 285 -4.95 -26.96 -0.44
C LEU A 285 -4.69 -26.09 0.79
N LEU A 286 -4.28 -26.69 1.91
CA LEU A 286 -3.92 -25.96 3.14
C LEU A 286 -2.63 -25.15 2.99
N ASP A 287 -1.76 -25.51 2.07
CA ASP A 287 -0.57 -24.71 1.73
C ASP A 287 -0.92 -23.45 0.91
N SER A 288 -2.18 -23.28 0.51
CA SER A 288 -2.65 -22.11 -0.22
C SER A 288 -3.17 -21.03 0.74
N PRO A 289 -2.77 -19.75 0.60
CA PRO A 289 -3.34 -18.65 1.38
C PRO A 289 -4.87 -18.54 1.20
N TYR A 290 -5.41 -18.93 0.08
CA TYR A 290 -6.85 -18.95 -0.19
C TYR A 290 -7.58 -20.03 0.61
N ALA A 291 -6.93 -21.14 0.89
CA ALA A 291 -7.48 -22.17 1.77
C ALA A 291 -7.55 -21.70 3.22
N VAL A 292 -6.51 -21.02 3.70
CA VAL A 292 -6.50 -20.42 5.06
C VAL A 292 -7.66 -19.44 5.25
N LEU A 293 -7.99 -18.67 4.22
CA LEU A 293 -9.10 -17.71 4.24
C LEU A 293 -10.47 -18.35 3.95
N SER A 294 -10.55 -19.64 3.65
CA SER A 294 -11.80 -20.30 3.24
C SER A 294 -12.84 -20.41 4.34
N GLY A 295 -12.41 -20.49 5.61
CA GLY A 295 -13.30 -20.56 6.75
C GLY A 295 -14.19 -19.33 6.90
N GLU A 296 -13.63 -18.14 6.71
CA GLU A 296 -14.37 -16.88 6.74
C GLU A 296 -15.45 -16.84 5.65
N ARG A 297 -15.09 -17.19 4.43
CA ARG A 297 -16.02 -17.25 3.31
C ARG A 297 -17.11 -18.32 3.51
N ARG A 298 -16.77 -19.46 4.09
CA ARG A 298 -17.70 -20.55 4.38
C ARG A 298 -18.83 -20.09 5.31
N ILE A 299 -18.53 -19.38 6.37
CA ILE A 299 -19.53 -18.87 7.31
C ILE A 299 -20.49 -17.91 6.61
N MET A 300 -19.94 -16.89 5.96
CA MET A 300 -20.75 -15.87 5.27
C MET A 300 -21.52 -16.46 4.08
N TYR A 301 -20.93 -17.39 3.34
CA TYR A 301 -21.62 -18.09 2.27
C TYR A 301 -22.83 -18.86 2.80
N SER A 302 -22.68 -19.61 3.90
CA SER A 302 -23.76 -20.41 4.47
C SER A 302 -24.91 -19.53 4.98
N PHE A 303 -24.59 -18.41 5.65
CA PHE A 303 -25.58 -17.40 6.05
C PHE A 303 -26.30 -16.79 4.84
N LEU A 304 -25.55 -16.28 3.86
CA LEU A 304 -26.11 -15.60 2.70
C LEU A 304 -26.92 -16.54 1.81
N MET A 305 -26.51 -17.80 1.66
CA MET A 305 -27.31 -18.83 0.97
C MET A 305 -28.67 -19.03 1.66
N ALA A 306 -28.70 -19.17 2.99
CA ALA A 306 -29.95 -19.31 3.74
C ALA A 306 -30.84 -18.05 3.58
N TYR A 307 -30.24 -16.87 3.64
CA TYR A 307 -30.93 -15.61 3.47
C TYR A 307 -31.52 -15.44 2.04
N TYR A 308 -30.69 -15.53 1.00
CA TYR A 308 -31.11 -15.24 -0.38
C TYR A 308 -32.14 -16.25 -0.92
N HIS A 309 -32.07 -17.51 -0.50
CA HIS A 309 -32.99 -18.55 -0.95
C HIS A 309 -34.24 -18.71 -0.04
N GLY A 310 -34.43 -17.77 0.88
CA GLY A 310 -35.64 -17.71 1.69
C GLY A 310 -35.78 -18.77 2.78
N HIS A 311 -34.69 -19.49 3.09
CA HIS A 311 -34.66 -20.49 4.16
C HIS A 311 -34.53 -19.89 5.55
N PHE A 312 -34.27 -18.59 5.64
CA PHE A 312 -34.01 -17.89 6.88
C PHE A 312 -34.44 -16.41 6.79
N ARG A 313 -35.20 -15.95 7.83
CA ARG A 313 -35.79 -14.60 7.87
C ARG A 313 -35.75 -13.96 9.27
N HIS A 314 -34.97 -14.51 10.20
CA HIS A 314 -34.88 -13.98 11.55
C HIS A 314 -34.14 -12.65 11.58
N SER A 315 -34.88 -11.56 11.79
CA SER A 315 -34.37 -10.18 11.69
C SER A 315 -33.16 -9.92 12.61
N LYS A 316 -33.19 -10.36 13.86
CA LYS A 316 -32.11 -10.14 14.82
C LYS A 316 -30.79 -10.80 14.42
N ILE A 317 -30.82 -12.02 13.90
CA ILE A 317 -29.62 -12.71 13.43
C ILE A 317 -29.06 -12.03 12.17
N ILE A 318 -29.92 -11.50 11.28
CA ILE A 318 -29.49 -10.69 10.14
C ILE A 318 -28.78 -9.41 10.61
N GLN A 319 -29.34 -8.73 11.62
CA GLN A 319 -28.72 -7.55 12.24
C GLN A 319 -27.34 -7.87 12.84
N LEU A 320 -27.20 -9.00 13.52
CA LEU A 320 -25.95 -9.45 14.11
C LEU A 320 -24.90 -9.82 13.03
N ALA A 321 -25.31 -10.48 11.95
CA ALA A 321 -24.43 -10.75 10.81
C ALA A 321 -23.97 -9.44 10.13
N TYR A 322 -24.84 -8.46 10.03
CA TYR A 322 -24.50 -7.13 9.53
C TYR A 322 -23.52 -6.41 10.46
N LEU A 323 -23.76 -6.43 11.78
CA LEU A 323 -22.85 -5.87 12.78
C LEU A 323 -21.46 -6.53 12.71
N TYR A 324 -21.41 -7.85 12.52
CA TYR A 324 -20.15 -8.57 12.32
C TYR A 324 -19.35 -8.00 11.16
N GLU A 325 -19.95 -7.80 9.99
CA GLU A 325 -19.27 -7.24 8.81
C GLU A 325 -18.88 -5.77 9.02
N ARG A 326 -19.64 -5.00 9.80
CA ARG A 326 -19.29 -3.63 10.15
C ARG A 326 -18.06 -3.57 11.06
N ILE A 327 -18.01 -4.39 12.12
CA ILE A 327 -16.84 -4.49 13.02
C ILE A 327 -15.61 -4.94 12.22
N LYS A 328 -15.77 -5.92 11.37
CA LYS A 328 -14.71 -6.41 10.47
C LYS A 328 -14.17 -5.31 9.57
N THR A 329 -15.04 -4.46 9.03
CA THR A 329 -14.63 -3.30 8.23
C THR A 329 -13.93 -2.24 9.08
N GLU A 330 -14.34 -2.04 10.33
CA GLU A 330 -13.68 -1.11 11.26
C GLU A 330 -12.24 -1.55 11.54
N PHE A 331 -12.05 -2.83 11.83
CA PHE A 331 -10.70 -3.41 11.96
C PHE A 331 -9.86 -3.28 10.67
N ARG A 332 -10.50 -3.42 9.50
CA ARG A 332 -9.84 -3.22 8.20
C ARG A 332 -9.27 -1.80 8.04
N LYS A 333 -9.96 -0.77 8.54
CA LYS A 333 -9.50 0.62 8.47
C LYS A 333 -8.14 0.84 9.12
N GLU A 334 -7.73 -0.02 10.06
CA GLU A 334 -6.44 0.06 10.75
C GLU A 334 -5.29 -0.57 9.96
N LEU A 335 -5.55 -1.51 9.08
CA LEU A 335 -4.52 -2.32 8.41
C LEU A 335 -4.41 -2.07 6.89
N VAL A 336 -5.46 -1.54 6.28
CA VAL A 336 -5.52 -1.22 4.85
C VAL A 336 -5.67 0.28 4.67
N GLN A 337 -4.86 0.89 3.82
CA GLN A 337 -4.97 2.33 3.55
C GLN A 337 -6.25 2.63 2.78
N THR A 338 -7.30 2.94 3.50
CA THR A 338 -8.63 3.27 2.96
C THR A 338 -8.83 4.76 2.73
N ASN A 339 -8.12 5.62 3.45
CA ASN A 339 -8.18 7.07 3.27
C ASN A 339 -7.37 7.54 2.04
N ARG A 340 -7.56 8.80 1.67
CA ARG A 340 -6.83 9.48 0.57
C ARG A 340 -5.84 10.52 1.09
N LYS A 341 -5.38 10.40 2.34
CA LYS A 341 -4.32 11.26 2.85
C LYS A 341 -3.02 10.85 2.20
N THR A 342 -2.40 11.77 1.48
CA THR A 342 -1.12 11.57 0.81
C THR A 342 0.05 11.68 1.79
N GLY A 343 1.19 11.15 1.40
CA GLY A 343 2.46 11.20 2.14
C GLY A 343 2.85 9.89 2.81
N LEU A 344 4.15 9.66 2.85
CA LEU A 344 4.75 8.46 3.43
C LEU A 344 4.46 8.33 4.93
N VAL A 345 4.23 9.43 5.64
CA VAL A 345 3.88 9.41 7.08
C VAL A 345 2.55 8.70 7.31
N ASN A 346 1.53 9.00 6.49
CA ASN A 346 0.23 8.33 6.57
C ASN A 346 0.35 6.82 6.27
N PHE A 347 1.12 6.45 5.25
CA PHE A 347 1.39 5.04 4.95
C PHE A 347 2.08 4.31 6.12
N LYS A 348 3.06 4.96 6.79
CA LYS A 348 3.75 4.37 7.95
C LYS A 348 2.82 4.00 9.09
N LEU A 349 1.68 4.70 9.27
CA LEU A 349 0.68 4.35 10.28
C LEU A 349 0.13 2.94 10.02
N TYR A 350 -0.34 2.67 8.80
CA TYR A 350 -0.88 1.37 8.41
C TYR A 350 0.16 0.26 8.52
N ASN A 351 1.40 0.55 8.10
CA ASN A 351 2.49 -0.42 8.21
C ASN A 351 2.85 -0.73 9.67
N SER A 352 2.82 0.27 10.56
CA SER A 352 3.05 0.07 12.00
C SER A 352 1.92 -0.70 12.67
N SER A 353 0.66 -0.37 12.34
CA SER A 353 -0.51 -1.11 12.84
C SER A 353 -0.46 -2.58 12.47
N LYS A 354 -0.19 -2.87 11.21
CA LYS A 354 0.01 -4.24 10.72
C LYS A 354 1.10 -4.98 11.52
N ASP A 355 2.24 -4.34 11.74
CA ASP A 355 3.36 -4.91 12.48
C ASP A 355 3.02 -5.20 13.95
N SER A 356 2.13 -4.43 14.55
CA SER A 356 1.69 -4.63 15.93
C SER A 356 0.98 -5.97 16.12
N PHE A 357 0.16 -6.38 15.17
CA PHE A 357 -0.53 -7.68 15.21
C PHE A 357 0.36 -8.85 14.79
N SER A 358 1.28 -8.65 13.85
CA SER A 358 2.08 -9.73 13.27
C SER A 358 3.34 -10.10 14.06
N LYS A 359 3.86 -9.19 14.91
CA LYS A 359 5.13 -9.39 15.64
C LYS A 359 5.05 -10.35 16.82
N GLN A 360 3.87 -10.73 17.24
CA GLN A 360 3.66 -11.33 18.57
C GLN A 360 3.50 -12.82 18.54
N GLU A 361 3.13 -13.39 17.40
CA GLU A 361 3.13 -14.84 17.24
C GLU A 361 4.42 -15.22 16.49
N LYS A 362 5.31 -15.92 17.21
CA LYS A 362 6.60 -16.36 16.65
C LYS A 362 6.36 -17.22 15.42
N GLY A 363 6.79 -16.74 14.26
CA GLY A 363 6.65 -17.42 12.99
C GLY A 363 5.45 -16.96 12.14
N LEU A 364 4.47 -16.24 12.68
CA LEU A 364 3.31 -15.76 11.92
C LEU A 364 3.74 -14.82 10.78
N LYS A 365 4.68 -13.91 11.05
CA LYS A 365 5.20 -12.97 10.05
C LYS A 365 5.83 -13.68 8.84
N ASP A 366 6.48 -14.81 9.07
CA ASP A 366 7.13 -15.58 8.01
C ASP A 366 6.13 -16.40 7.20
N VAL A 367 5.10 -16.92 7.83
CA VAL A 367 3.96 -17.55 7.15
C VAL A 367 3.25 -16.51 6.25
N MET A 368 3.04 -15.31 6.75
CA MET A 368 2.46 -14.21 5.98
C MET A 368 3.32 -13.83 4.77
N ARG A 369 4.65 -13.77 4.91
CA ARG A 369 5.58 -13.56 3.80
C ARG A 369 5.52 -14.69 2.78
N ALA A 370 5.45 -15.93 3.23
CA ALA A 370 5.29 -17.08 2.36
C ALA A 370 3.99 -17.00 1.56
N TYR A 371 2.88 -16.63 2.18
CA TYR A 371 1.59 -16.42 1.49
C TYR A 371 1.65 -15.25 0.52
N GLY A 372 2.29 -14.14 0.90
CA GLY A 372 2.53 -13.02 -0.01
C GLY A 372 3.31 -13.43 -1.26
N THR A 373 4.30 -14.29 -1.09
CA THR A 373 5.08 -14.90 -2.19
C THR A 373 4.18 -15.78 -3.07
N GLN A 374 3.42 -16.69 -2.49
CA GLN A 374 2.51 -17.58 -3.24
C GLN A 374 1.48 -16.80 -4.06
N THR A 375 0.86 -15.78 -3.47
CA THR A 375 -0.14 -14.96 -4.18
C THR A 375 0.47 -14.13 -5.30
N SER A 376 1.76 -13.80 -5.26
CA SER A 376 2.49 -13.17 -6.36
C SER A 376 2.79 -14.13 -7.50
N LEU A 377 2.93 -15.42 -7.21
CA LEU A 377 3.29 -16.48 -8.15
C LEU A 377 2.09 -17.30 -8.65
N TYR A 378 0.92 -16.70 -8.65
CA TYR A 378 -0.36 -17.37 -8.95
C TYR A 378 -0.44 -18.03 -10.34
N LYS A 379 0.35 -17.56 -11.32
CA LYS A 379 0.48 -18.17 -12.65
C LYS A 379 1.92 -18.65 -12.89
N PRO A 380 2.14 -19.69 -13.72
CA PRO A 380 3.49 -20.20 -14.02
C PRO A 380 4.44 -19.16 -14.62
N ASN A 381 3.90 -18.18 -15.34
CA ASN A 381 4.64 -17.08 -15.97
C ASN A 381 4.78 -15.84 -15.09
N CYS A 382 4.40 -15.90 -13.81
CA CYS A 382 4.61 -14.83 -12.84
C CYS A 382 5.92 -15.04 -12.07
N PHE A 383 6.68 -13.96 -11.90
CA PHE A 383 7.96 -13.91 -11.20
C PHE A 383 7.90 -12.82 -10.12
N LEU A 384 8.79 -12.89 -9.13
CA LEU A 384 8.82 -11.98 -7.98
C LEU A 384 10.24 -11.62 -7.60
N GLU A 385 10.50 -10.33 -7.39
CA GLU A 385 11.59 -9.85 -6.54
C GLU A 385 10.99 -9.33 -5.23
N GLY A 386 11.14 -10.12 -4.17
CA GLY A 386 10.69 -9.76 -2.84
C GLY A 386 11.71 -8.91 -2.10
N ARG A 387 11.27 -7.80 -1.50
CA ARG A 387 12.12 -6.86 -0.76
C ARG A 387 11.86 -6.93 0.73
N PHE A 388 12.90 -6.95 1.55
CA PHE A 388 12.83 -6.91 3.02
C PHE A 388 14.18 -6.64 3.67
N CYS A 389 14.18 -6.28 4.96
CA CYS A 389 15.42 -5.99 5.69
C CYS A 389 16.25 -7.26 5.96
N ILE A 390 17.56 -7.12 6.07
CA ILE A 390 18.48 -8.25 6.25
C ILE A 390 18.16 -9.09 7.50
N ARG A 391 17.79 -8.47 8.61
CA ARG A 391 17.40 -9.19 9.84
C ARG A 391 16.20 -10.10 9.64
N ASP A 392 15.27 -9.67 8.80
CA ASP A 392 14.08 -10.45 8.46
C ASP A 392 14.41 -11.59 7.49
N ALA A 393 15.49 -11.45 6.71
CA ALA A 393 15.92 -12.44 5.74
C ALA A 393 16.42 -13.72 6.40
N GLU A 394 17.24 -13.61 7.46
CA GLU A 394 17.77 -14.75 8.18
C GLU A 394 16.66 -15.60 8.82
N ASP A 395 15.70 -14.95 9.49
CA ASP A 395 14.57 -15.64 10.10
C ASP A 395 13.67 -16.30 9.06
N PHE A 396 13.40 -15.61 7.96
CA PHE A 396 12.58 -16.12 6.86
C PHE A 396 13.19 -17.36 6.20
N MET A 397 14.49 -17.35 5.96
CA MET A 397 15.21 -18.51 5.38
C MET A 397 15.20 -19.71 6.31
N LYS A 398 15.48 -19.53 7.59
CA LYS A 398 15.40 -20.60 8.59
C LYS A 398 14.03 -21.26 8.64
N LEU A 399 12.96 -20.46 8.60
CA LEU A 399 11.59 -20.95 8.68
C LEU A 399 11.12 -21.65 7.39
N GLN A 400 11.55 -21.18 6.22
CA GLN A 400 11.26 -21.88 4.96
C GLN A 400 11.87 -23.28 4.90
N TYR A 401 13.09 -23.45 5.42
CA TYR A 401 13.82 -24.71 5.35
C TYR A 401 13.55 -25.63 6.56
N ASP A 402 13.52 -25.09 7.77
CA ASP A 402 13.53 -25.90 9.01
C ASP A 402 12.13 -26.31 9.48
N LYS A 403 11.10 -25.48 9.26
CA LYS A 403 9.74 -25.74 9.77
C LYS A 403 8.75 -26.26 8.72
N GLY A 404 9.18 -26.43 7.47
CA GLY A 404 8.34 -26.99 6.43
C GLY A 404 7.01 -26.25 6.23
N ILE A 405 6.99 -24.93 6.47
CA ILE A 405 5.81 -24.07 6.26
C ILE A 405 5.33 -24.17 4.81
N LEU A 406 6.29 -24.34 3.89
CA LEU A 406 6.01 -24.68 2.51
C LEU A 406 6.50 -26.10 2.24
N SER A 407 5.71 -26.91 1.56
CA SER A 407 6.15 -28.25 1.15
C SER A 407 7.39 -28.17 0.25
N LYS A 408 8.25 -29.18 0.26
CA LYS A 408 9.40 -29.28 -0.67
C LYS A 408 8.97 -29.13 -2.12
N LYS A 409 7.76 -29.60 -2.46
CA LYS A 409 7.18 -29.46 -3.80
C LYS A 409 6.90 -28.00 -4.14
N THR A 410 6.36 -27.24 -3.19
CA THR A 410 6.04 -25.80 -3.36
C THR A 410 7.34 -24.99 -3.45
N LEU A 411 8.33 -25.27 -2.62
CA LEU A 411 9.65 -24.62 -2.69
C LEU A 411 10.34 -24.89 -4.03
N ASN A 412 10.26 -26.12 -4.55
CA ASN A 412 10.80 -26.46 -5.87
C ASN A 412 10.08 -25.73 -7.02
N GLN A 413 8.79 -25.39 -6.85
CA GLN A 413 8.06 -24.57 -7.83
C GLN A 413 8.52 -23.11 -7.87
N TYR A 414 9.19 -22.63 -6.82
CA TYR A 414 9.73 -21.27 -6.75
C TYR A 414 11.10 -21.13 -7.39
N ASN A 415 11.81 -22.24 -7.67
CA ASN A 415 13.16 -22.20 -8.22
C ASN A 415 13.21 -21.35 -9.50
N GLY A 416 14.07 -20.33 -9.47
CA GLY A 416 14.27 -19.36 -10.56
C GLY A 416 13.15 -18.34 -10.73
N ARG A 417 12.01 -18.46 -10.02
CA ARG A 417 10.88 -17.52 -10.11
C ARG A 417 10.92 -16.43 -9.05
N VAL A 418 11.57 -16.67 -7.92
CA VAL A 418 11.70 -15.71 -6.81
C VAL A 418 13.13 -15.27 -6.66
N LYS A 419 13.35 -13.97 -6.56
CA LYS A 419 14.61 -13.32 -6.18
C LYS A 419 14.37 -12.42 -4.99
N TYR A 420 15.42 -12.10 -4.25
CA TYR A 420 15.34 -11.25 -3.07
C TYR A 420 16.27 -10.06 -3.18
N VAL A 421 15.77 -8.90 -2.78
CA VAL A 421 16.50 -7.64 -2.73
C VAL A 421 16.46 -7.13 -1.29
N ILE A 422 17.62 -6.78 -0.74
CA ILE A 422 17.73 -6.38 0.66
C ILE A 422 17.63 -4.87 0.82
N HIS A 423 16.74 -4.43 1.73
CA HIS A 423 16.58 -3.04 2.09
C HIS A 423 17.69 -2.55 3.03
N LEU A 424 18.33 -1.48 2.64
CA LEU A 424 19.15 -0.62 3.48
C LEU A 424 18.28 0.58 3.90
N THR A 425 17.76 0.55 5.13
CA THR A 425 16.72 1.50 5.54
C THR A 425 17.31 2.87 5.90
N ARG A 426 16.82 3.93 5.26
CA ARG A 426 17.12 5.33 5.58
C ARG A 426 16.43 5.73 6.89
N LYS A 427 17.12 6.49 7.72
CA LYS A 427 16.60 7.03 8.98
C LYS A 427 16.58 8.57 8.94
N ASN A 428 15.77 9.19 9.81
CA ASN A 428 15.75 10.64 9.94
C ASN A 428 17.08 11.17 10.51
N ILE A 429 17.70 12.14 9.81
CA ILE A 429 19.02 12.69 10.13
C ILE A 429 19.07 14.22 10.18
N LEU A 430 17.93 14.90 10.10
CA LEU A 430 17.90 16.37 9.99
C LEU A 430 18.72 17.12 11.04
N ASN A 431 18.79 16.59 12.26
CA ASN A 431 19.39 17.27 13.42
C ASN A 431 20.75 16.69 13.82
N THR A 432 21.39 15.90 12.95
CA THR A 432 22.67 15.28 13.26
C THR A 432 23.78 15.76 12.34
N ASN A 433 25.03 15.61 12.79
CA ASN A 433 26.21 15.83 11.96
C ASN A 433 26.10 14.98 10.68
N ARG A 434 26.17 15.62 9.51
CA ARG A 434 25.93 14.98 8.20
C ARG A 434 27.04 14.04 7.75
N LEU A 435 28.18 14.00 8.42
CA LEU A 435 29.22 13.00 8.15
C LEU A 435 28.76 11.57 8.43
N GLU A 436 27.90 11.36 9.40
CA GLU A 436 27.23 10.10 9.74
C GLU A 436 28.07 8.82 9.62
N ILE A 437 29.28 8.87 10.10
CA ILE A 437 30.23 7.73 10.08
C ILE A 437 29.57 6.47 10.65
N GLY A 438 28.82 6.60 11.75
CA GLY A 438 28.15 5.46 12.38
C GLY A 438 27.07 4.79 11.51
N ARG A 439 26.31 5.57 10.70
CA ARG A 439 25.31 5.03 9.82
C ARG A 439 25.90 4.35 8.61
N ARG A 440 26.90 4.95 8.00
CA ARG A 440 27.64 4.33 6.88
C ARG A 440 28.25 2.99 7.32
N ASN A 441 28.75 2.90 8.55
CA ASN A 441 29.23 1.64 9.10
C ASN A 441 28.10 0.60 9.27
N ALA A 442 26.95 0.99 9.79
CA ALA A 442 25.79 0.08 9.93
C ALA A 442 25.33 -0.47 8.57
N TRP A 443 25.25 0.36 7.52
CA TRP A 443 24.92 -0.12 6.19
C TRP A 443 26.01 -1.01 5.58
N LYS A 444 27.29 -0.79 5.88
CA LYS A 444 28.37 -1.68 5.47
C LYS A 444 28.25 -3.05 6.13
N ASP A 445 27.87 -3.09 7.40
CA ASP A 445 27.61 -4.36 8.11
C ASP A 445 26.42 -5.10 7.49
N GLU A 446 25.35 -4.38 7.13
CA GLU A 446 24.20 -4.95 6.41
C GLU A 446 24.59 -5.48 5.03
N ILE A 447 25.51 -4.83 4.31
CA ILE A 447 26.06 -5.32 3.04
C ILE A 447 26.89 -6.59 3.26
N ASN A 448 27.73 -6.65 4.30
CA ASN A 448 28.50 -7.83 4.63
C ASN A 448 27.58 -9.02 4.97
N ALA A 449 26.50 -8.77 5.73
CA ALA A 449 25.48 -9.77 5.99
C ALA A 449 24.76 -10.22 4.72
N PHE A 450 24.48 -9.30 3.79
CA PHE A 450 23.91 -9.64 2.49
C PHE A 450 24.83 -10.53 1.66
N LEU A 451 26.14 -10.24 1.61
CA LEU A 451 27.12 -11.05 0.91
C LEU A 451 27.16 -12.49 1.48
N PHE A 452 27.15 -12.60 2.80
CA PHE A 452 27.05 -13.89 3.46
C PHE A 452 25.78 -14.65 3.08
N MET A 453 24.63 -13.97 3.04
CA MET A 453 23.35 -14.57 2.63
C MET A 453 23.35 -14.97 1.15
N HIS A 454 23.93 -14.13 0.29
CA HIS A 454 24.09 -14.44 -1.14
C HIS A 454 24.94 -15.72 -1.36
N ASP A 455 26.00 -15.91 -0.59
CA ASP A 455 26.83 -17.13 -0.65
C ASP A 455 26.05 -18.38 -0.25
N GLN A 456 25.14 -18.26 0.70
CA GLN A 456 24.26 -19.36 1.13
C GLN A 456 23.10 -19.59 0.13
N CYS A 457 22.60 -18.54 -0.51
CA CYS A 457 21.45 -18.60 -1.43
C CYS A 457 21.58 -17.56 -2.55
N LYS A 458 21.90 -18.01 -3.74
CA LYS A 458 22.08 -17.16 -4.94
C LYS A 458 20.82 -16.41 -5.39
N SER A 459 19.66 -16.67 -4.76
CA SER A 459 18.44 -15.89 -4.98
C SER A 459 18.47 -14.50 -4.33
N PHE A 460 19.40 -14.20 -3.43
CA PHE A 460 19.67 -12.84 -2.96
C PHE A 460 20.51 -12.12 -4.01
N THR A 461 19.92 -11.18 -4.76
CA THR A 461 20.49 -10.70 -6.02
C THR A 461 20.84 -9.21 -6.03
N GLY A 462 20.32 -8.41 -5.11
CA GLY A 462 20.58 -6.97 -5.10
C GLY A 462 20.22 -6.28 -3.80
N ILE A 463 20.49 -5.00 -3.78
CA ILE A 463 20.20 -4.10 -2.64
C ILE A 463 19.31 -2.94 -3.05
N ASP A 464 18.59 -2.40 -2.08
CA ASP A 464 17.66 -1.28 -2.24
C ASP A 464 17.81 -0.26 -1.10
N PHE A 465 17.86 1.02 -1.42
CA PHE A 465 17.81 2.09 -0.44
C PHE A 465 16.38 2.61 -0.30
N ALA A 466 15.70 2.21 0.77
CA ALA A 466 14.30 2.53 1.03
C ALA A 466 14.11 3.38 2.30
N GLY A 467 12.92 3.95 2.48
CA GLY A 467 12.52 4.77 3.61
C GLY A 467 12.44 6.26 3.27
N SER A 468 12.37 7.14 4.30
CA SER A 468 12.08 8.56 4.09
C SER A 468 13.12 9.28 3.22
N GLU A 469 12.65 9.91 2.15
CA GLU A 469 13.46 10.74 1.26
C GLU A 469 13.66 12.16 1.83
N LEU A 470 12.67 12.66 2.57
CA LEU A 470 12.66 14.03 3.09
C LEU A 470 13.82 14.33 4.06
N TYR A 471 14.35 13.30 4.71
CA TYR A 471 15.35 13.44 5.77
C TYR A 471 16.71 12.85 5.43
N THR A 472 16.84 12.11 4.32
CA THR A 472 18.09 11.44 3.95
C THR A 472 18.33 11.56 2.44
N ARG A 473 19.27 12.42 2.08
CA ARG A 473 19.63 12.68 0.67
C ARG A 473 20.52 11.57 0.09
N PRO A 474 20.58 11.41 -1.25
CA PRO A 474 21.40 10.39 -1.92
C PRO A 474 22.89 10.44 -1.59
N GLU A 475 23.44 11.61 -1.29
CA GLU A 475 24.83 11.81 -0.86
C GLU A 475 25.22 10.92 0.32
N THR A 476 24.27 10.62 1.21
CA THR A 476 24.52 9.79 2.41
C THR A 476 24.76 8.33 2.04
N ALA A 477 24.15 7.83 0.98
CA ALA A 477 24.29 6.45 0.53
C ALA A 477 25.51 6.20 -0.40
N ALA A 478 26.04 7.27 -0.98
CA ALA A 478 27.06 7.21 -2.02
C ALA A 478 28.27 6.33 -1.66
N GLY A 479 28.90 6.56 -0.50
CA GLY A 479 30.04 5.77 -0.04
C GLY A 479 29.70 4.31 0.24
N THR A 480 28.49 4.04 0.72
CA THR A 480 28.00 2.68 0.93
C THR A 480 27.79 1.94 -0.40
N ILE A 481 27.28 2.62 -1.41
CA ILE A 481 27.09 2.06 -2.76
C ILE A 481 28.44 1.75 -3.41
N ARG A 482 29.43 2.65 -3.30
CA ARG A 482 30.80 2.34 -3.77
C ARG A 482 31.39 1.14 -3.04
N TYR A 483 31.16 1.03 -1.72
CA TYR A 483 31.56 -0.15 -0.96
C TYR A 483 30.90 -1.43 -1.50
N ALA A 484 29.60 -1.40 -1.77
CA ALA A 484 28.87 -2.53 -2.32
C ALA A 484 29.40 -2.94 -3.71
N ARG A 485 29.64 -1.97 -4.61
CA ARG A 485 30.20 -2.21 -5.95
C ARG A 485 31.61 -2.83 -5.89
N ASN A 486 32.48 -2.36 -4.98
CA ASN A 486 33.80 -2.93 -4.77
C ASN A 486 33.75 -4.39 -4.28
N HIS A 487 32.60 -4.85 -3.79
CA HIS A 487 32.35 -6.25 -3.41
C HIS A 487 31.47 -7.00 -4.43
N GLY A 488 31.35 -6.49 -5.65
CA GLY A 488 30.67 -7.15 -6.76
C GLY A 488 29.16 -6.89 -6.85
N ILE A 489 28.56 -6.12 -5.94
CA ILE A 489 27.12 -5.82 -5.95
C ILE A 489 26.86 -4.64 -6.92
N ASN A 490 26.46 -4.96 -8.16
CA ASN A 490 26.13 -3.97 -9.19
C ASN A 490 24.63 -3.77 -9.38
N GLN A 491 23.81 -4.67 -8.89
CA GLN A 491 22.37 -4.66 -8.99
C GLN A 491 21.76 -3.86 -7.83
N ILE A 492 21.50 -2.58 -8.09
CA ILE A 492 21.10 -1.59 -7.09
C ILE A 492 19.82 -0.91 -7.53
N THR A 493 18.84 -0.86 -6.64
CA THR A 493 17.68 0.00 -6.78
C THR A 493 17.66 1.07 -5.68
N TYR A 494 17.02 2.19 -5.95
CA TYR A 494 17.01 3.33 -5.04
C TYR A 494 15.65 4.04 -5.09
N HIS A 495 14.93 4.09 -3.98
CA HIS A 495 13.72 4.87 -3.86
C HIS A 495 14.05 6.35 -3.91
N VAL A 496 13.56 7.08 -4.93
CA VAL A 496 13.85 8.50 -5.09
C VAL A 496 12.78 9.21 -5.92
N GLY A 497 12.43 10.42 -5.50
CA GLY A 497 11.47 11.27 -6.19
C GLY A 497 10.02 10.82 -6.01
N GLU A 498 9.70 10.09 -4.93
CA GLU A 498 8.34 9.74 -4.53
C GLU A 498 7.79 10.77 -3.53
N ASP A 499 8.60 11.12 -2.51
CA ASP A 499 8.24 12.03 -1.43
C ASP A 499 9.20 13.23 -1.42
N TYR A 500 8.69 14.44 -1.62
CA TYR A 500 9.48 15.66 -1.76
C TYR A 500 8.69 16.88 -1.30
N TYR A 501 9.38 17.92 -0.81
CA TYR A 501 8.75 19.18 -0.42
C TYR A 501 8.34 20.00 -1.65
N ASP A 502 9.18 20.03 -2.66
CA ASP A 502 8.98 20.73 -3.93
C ASP A 502 9.27 19.77 -5.10
N LEU A 503 8.56 19.93 -6.21
CA LEU A 503 8.80 19.10 -7.40
C LEU A 503 10.25 19.25 -7.90
N LEU A 504 10.82 20.45 -7.81
CA LEU A 504 12.22 20.67 -8.14
C LEU A 504 13.16 19.91 -7.20
N ASP A 505 12.83 19.81 -5.93
CA ASP A 505 13.58 19.03 -4.94
C ASP A 505 13.61 17.55 -5.26
N GLY A 506 12.46 16.98 -5.66
CA GLY A 506 12.39 15.59 -6.13
C GLY A 506 13.24 15.34 -7.39
N LEU A 507 13.25 16.27 -8.34
CA LEU A 507 14.09 16.18 -9.54
C LEU A 507 15.59 16.27 -9.23
N ARG A 508 15.97 17.15 -8.30
CA ARG A 508 17.34 17.26 -7.79
C ARG A 508 17.78 15.98 -7.08
N ALA A 509 16.90 15.38 -6.29
CA ALA A 509 17.19 14.11 -5.62
C ALA A 509 17.48 12.98 -6.63
N ILE A 510 16.73 12.92 -7.73
CA ILE A 510 16.98 11.94 -8.80
C ILE A 510 18.32 12.19 -9.47
N ASP A 511 18.67 13.46 -9.82
CA ASP A 511 19.96 13.81 -10.41
C ASP A 511 21.14 13.47 -9.46
N GLU A 512 21.00 13.82 -8.18
CA GLU A 512 21.96 13.49 -7.13
C GLU A 512 22.13 11.97 -6.96
N CYS A 513 21.03 11.20 -6.99
CA CYS A 513 21.09 9.74 -6.94
C CYS A 513 21.87 9.19 -8.14
N ILE A 514 21.56 9.65 -9.36
CA ILE A 514 22.26 9.21 -10.56
C ILE A 514 23.75 9.53 -10.49
N ARG A 515 24.10 10.71 -9.98
CA ARG A 515 25.47 11.21 -9.94
C ARG A 515 26.29 10.60 -8.79
N PHE A 516 25.79 10.67 -7.56
CA PHE A 516 26.54 10.28 -6.37
C PHE A 516 26.57 8.75 -6.16
N CYS A 517 25.49 8.09 -6.57
CA CYS A 517 25.37 6.63 -6.46
C CYS A 517 25.82 5.91 -7.76
N GLU A 518 26.35 6.64 -8.72
CA GLU A 518 26.90 6.10 -9.98
C GLU A 518 25.91 5.16 -10.70
N MET A 519 24.62 5.59 -10.79
CA MET A 519 23.58 4.73 -11.36
C MET A 519 23.79 4.51 -12.86
N ASP A 520 23.70 3.27 -13.29
CA ASP A 520 23.91 2.78 -14.66
C ASP A 520 22.75 1.87 -15.13
N GLU A 521 22.94 1.18 -16.26
CA GLU A 521 21.95 0.26 -16.84
C GLU A 521 21.62 -0.97 -15.99
N ASN A 522 22.43 -1.31 -14.98
CA ASN A 522 22.17 -2.39 -14.03
C ASN A 522 21.34 -1.92 -12.83
N CYS A 523 21.07 -0.61 -12.78
CA CYS A 523 20.39 0.04 -11.66
C CYS A 523 18.96 0.42 -12.00
N ARG A 524 18.16 0.64 -10.94
CA ARG A 524 16.78 1.06 -11.06
C ARG A 524 16.48 2.21 -10.11
N LEU A 525 15.50 3.05 -10.48
CA LEU A 525 14.95 4.12 -9.64
C LEU A 525 13.55 3.71 -9.18
N GLY A 526 13.37 3.57 -7.87
CA GLY A 526 12.07 3.31 -7.29
C GLY A 526 11.18 4.56 -7.39
N HIS A 527 9.96 4.38 -7.88
CA HIS A 527 8.91 5.38 -8.08
C HIS A 527 9.22 6.52 -9.06
N ALA A 528 10.25 7.31 -8.80
CA ALA A 528 10.69 8.47 -9.59
C ALA A 528 9.53 9.39 -10.04
N MET A 529 8.53 9.60 -9.19
CA MET A 529 7.29 10.32 -9.49
C MET A 529 7.54 11.75 -9.93
N ALA A 530 8.54 12.42 -9.35
CA ALA A 530 8.91 13.77 -9.71
C ALA A 530 9.21 13.95 -11.21
N MET A 531 9.65 12.87 -11.91
CA MET A 531 9.94 12.91 -13.34
C MET A 531 8.71 13.14 -14.23
N GLY A 532 7.50 12.86 -13.75
CA GLY A 532 6.32 12.89 -14.61
C GLY A 532 5.05 13.48 -14.00
N VAL A 533 5.06 13.88 -12.73
CA VAL A 533 3.95 14.61 -12.09
C VAL A 533 3.71 15.93 -12.83
N ASN A 534 2.45 16.26 -13.10
CA ASN A 534 2.09 17.50 -13.76
C ASN A 534 2.39 18.71 -12.85
N ALA A 535 3.42 19.48 -13.18
CA ALA A 535 3.89 20.59 -12.37
C ALA A 535 2.80 21.66 -12.10
N ASN A 536 2.00 22.01 -13.12
CA ASN A 536 0.92 22.99 -12.92
C ASN A 536 -0.13 22.49 -11.92
N ASN A 537 -0.47 21.20 -11.96
CA ASN A 537 -1.43 20.62 -11.01
C ASN A 537 -0.83 20.54 -9.62
N PHE A 538 0.43 20.12 -9.49
CA PHE A 538 1.14 20.03 -8.22
C PHE A 538 1.15 21.38 -7.50
N TYR A 539 1.61 22.44 -8.17
CA TYR A 539 1.68 23.77 -7.54
C TYR A 539 0.30 24.38 -7.27
N ARG A 540 -0.69 24.12 -8.13
CA ARG A 540 -2.08 24.55 -7.87
C ARG A 540 -2.71 23.86 -6.66
N GLN A 541 -2.44 22.57 -6.45
CA GLN A 541 -2.93 21.81 -5.28
C GLN A 541 -2.29 22.27 -3.96
N ASN A 542 -1.13 22.92 -4.03
CA ASN A 542 -0.44 23.54 -2.91
C ASN A 542 -0.64 25.06 -2.86
N ASP A 543 -1.72 25.59 -3.44
CA ASP A 543 -2.06 27.02 -3.48
C ASP A 543 -0.93 27.92 -4.00
N SER A 544 -0.02 27.38 -4.81
CA SER A 544 1.20 28.02 -5.28
C SER A 544 2.14 28.51 -4.14
N GLU A 545 2.08 27.83 -3.01
CA GLU A 545 3.01 28.02 -1.87
C GLU A 545 3.66 26.68 -1.50
N ILE A 546 4.96 26.70 -1.26
CA ILE A 546 5.74 25.53 -0.84
C ILE A 546 6.47 25.86 0.45
N VAL A 547 6.37 24.97 1.44
CA VAL A 547 7.14 25.05 2.68
C VAL A 547 8.20 23.96 2.67
N LEU A 548 9.46 24.35 2.84
CA LEU A 548 10.59 23.42 2.81
C LEU A 548 11.73 23.92 3.70
N PRO A 549 12.73 23.08 4.06
CA PRO A 549 13.92 23.54 4.79
C PRO A 549 14.72 24.57 3.97
N ARG A 550 15.26 25.60 4.64
CA ARG A 550 16.10 26.64 4.01
C ARG A 550 17.25 26.06 3.21
N GLN A 551 17.90 25.02 3.72
CA GLN A 551 19.01 24.36 3.02
C GLN A 551 18.55 23.78 1.68
N TYR A 552 17.38 23.13 1.65
CA TYR A 552 16.83 22.54 0.43
C TYR A 552 16.42 23.63 -0.56
N TYR A 553 15.87 24.74 -0.07
CA TYR A 553 15.52 25.87 -0.92
C TYR A 553 16.75 26.49 -1.59
N LEU A 554 17.83 26.77 -0.82
CA LEU A 554 19.10 27.27 -1.36
C LEU A 554 19.66 26.30 -2.41
N ASP A 555 19.74 25.02 -2.07
CA ASP A 555 20.26 23.99 -2.98
C ASP A 555 19.44 23.88 -4.27
N ASN A 556 18.11 23.97 -4.18
CA ASN A 556 17.20 23.92 -5.33
C ASN A 556 17.42 25.10 -6.27
N LEU A 557 17.56 26.32 -5.75
CA LEU A 557 17.76 27.51 -6.57
C LEU A 557 19.10 27.44 -7.32
N VAL A 558 20.18 27.09 -6.61
CA VAL A 558 21.52 26.96 -7.23
C VAL A 558 21.52 25.84 -8.27
N TRP A 559 20.97 24.66 -7.89
CA TRP A 559 20.91 23.52 -8.80
C TRP A 559 20.05 23.82 -10.04
N MET A 560 18.91 24.52 -9.89
CA MET A 560 18.05 24.92 -11.00
C MET A 560 18.83 25.70 -12.07
N ILE A 561 19.60 26.72 -11.64
CA ILE A 561 20.39 27.54 -12.56
C ILE A 561 21.47 26.68 -13.22
N LYS A 562 22.24 25.96 -12.42
CA LYS A 562 23.37 25.15 -12.90
C LYS A 562 22.92 24.01 -13.79
N LYS A 563 21.87 23.30 -13.43
CA LYS A 563 21.31 22.23 -14.25
C LYS A 563 20.76 22.77 -15.59
N SER A 564 20.16 23.97 -15.57
CA SER A 564 19.71 24.62 -16.80
C SER A 564 20.89 24.94 -17.73
N GLN A 565 22.02 25.40 -17.18
CA GLN A 565 23.24 25.66 -17.95
C GLN A 565 23.85 24.35 -18.49
N GLU A 566 24.00 23.32 -17.66
CA GLU A 566 24.54 21.99 -18.05
C GLU A 566 23.73 21.35 -19.18
N GLU A 567 22.40 21.47 -19.14
CA GLU A 567 21.49 20.88 -20.12
C GLU A 567 21.19 21.77 -21.33
N GLY A 568 21.74 22.98 -21.37
CA GLY A 568 21.49 23.99 -22.44
C GLY A 568 20.02 24.41 -22.50
N LEU A 569 19.34 24.47 -21.33
CA LEU A 569 17.96 24.90 -21.25
C LEU A 569 17.86 26.41 -21.22
N HIS A 570 16.88 26.96 -21.93
CA HIS A 570 16.58 28.38 -21.78
C HIS A 570 16.12 28.70 -20.38
N LEU A 571 16.83 29.59 -19.70
CA LEU A 571 16.46 30.15 -18.40
C LEU A 571 16.04 31.61 -18.60
N ASP A 572 14.88 31.99 -18.07
CA ASP A 572 14.41 33.36 -18.15
C ASP A 572 15.30 34.25 -17.30
N VAL A 573 15.71 35.40 -17.83
CA VAL A 573 16.67 36.34 -17.17
C VAL A 573 16.14 36.89 -15.86
N GLU A 574 14.85 37.19 -15.77
CA GLU A 574 14.23 37.67 -14.52
C GLU A 574 14.08 36.57 -13.48
N LEU A 575 13.86 35.32 -13.92
CA LEU A 575 13.88 34.16 -13.03
C LEU A 575 15.29 33.90 -12.48
N GLU A 576 16.32 33.98 -13.33
CA GLU A 576 17.72 33.80 -12.93
C GLU A 576 18.14 34.86 -11.91
N LYS A 577 17.87 36.14 -12.19
CA LYS A 577 18.16 37.24 -11.24
C LYS A 577 17.46 37.04 -9.91
N TRP A 578 16.18 36.68 -9.95
CA TRP A 578 15.40 36.41 -8.73
C TRP A 578 16.00 35.24 -7.95
N ALA A 579 16.31 34.12 -8.62
CA ALA A 579 16.83 32.92 -7.97
C ALA A 579 18.22 33.16 -7.35
N LEU A 580 19.07 33.97 -8.00
CA LEU A 580 20.37 34.37 -7.45
C LEU A 580 20.22 35.24 -6.19
N ALA A 581 19.35 36.26 -6.24
CA ALA A 581 19.09 37.13 -5.12
C ALA A 581 18.52 36.38 -3.90
N GLU A 582 17.59 35.45 -4.15
CA GLU A 582 17.03 34.58 -3.11
C GLU A 582 18.07 33.61 -2.55
N ALA A 583 18.91 33.02 -3.41
CA ALA A 583 19.99 32.14 -2.97
C ALA A 583 20.98 32.85 -2.08
N GLU A 584 21.40 34.08 -2.43
CA GLU A 584 22.30 34.92 -1.62
C GLU A 584 21.67 35.28 -0.27
N ARG A 585 20.40 35.66 -0.26
CA ARG A 585 19.66 35.98 0.97
C ARG A 585 19.62 34.76 1.90
N VAL A 586 19.20 33.61 1.40
CA VAL A 586 19.05 32.38 2.21
C VAL A 586 20.41 31.84 2.67
N TYR A 587 21.45 31.96 1.84
CA TYR A 587 22.83 31.63 2.21
C TYR A 587 23.27 32.40 3.48
N GLY A 588 22.98 33.70 3.53
CA GLY A 588 23.23 34.54 4.68
C GLY A 588 22.39 34.15 5.91
N GLU A 589 21.11 33.83 5.71
CA GLU A 589 20.20 33.41 6.80
C GLU A 589 20.60 32.07 7.43
N ILE A 590 21.14 31.15 6.64
CA ILE A 590 21.69 29.88 7.13
C ILE A 590 22.96 30.15 7.96
N GLY A 591 23.69 31.23 7.67
CA GLY A 591 24.87 31.64 8.43
C GLY A 591 26.20 31.12 7.84
N TYR A 592 26.22 30.85 6.55
CA TYR A 592 27.48 30.60 5.85
C TYR A 592 28.38 31.85 5.89
N VAL A 593 29.68 31.66 6.02
CA VAL A 593 30.66 32.76 6.15
C VAL A 593 31.18 33.17 4.78
N GLY A 594 31.25 34.48 4.53
CA GLY A 594 31.78 35.08 3.32
C GLY A 594 30.69 35.44 2.30
N HIS A 595 31.10 36.03 1.17
CA HIS A 595 30.18 36.36 0.08
C HIS A 595 29.68 35.11 -0.64
N PHE A 596 28.41 35.13 -0.99
CA PHE A 596 27.84 34.07 -1.78
C PHE A 596 28.50 34.00 -3.16
N ASN A 597 29.03 32.85 -3.51
CA ASN A 597 29.53 32.55 -4.86
C ASN A 597 28.89 31.27 -5.34
N MET A 598 28.01 31.39 -6.34
CA MET A 598 27.21 30.29 -6.86
C MET A 598 28.06 29.12 -7.38
N ASP A 599 29.18 29.43 -8.08
CA ASP A 599 30.04 28.39 -8.66
C ASP A 599 30.76 27.59 -7.58
N GLN A 600 31.29 28.26 -6.57
CA GLN A 600 31.93 27.63 -5.42
C GLN A 600 30.88 26.80 -4.62
N TYR A 601 29.70 27.36 -4.43
CA TYR A 601 28.61 26.67 -3.73
C TYR A 601 28.22 25.40 -4.47
N TYR A 602 27.98 25.48 -5.79
CA TYR A 602 27.65 24.32 -6.62
C TYR A 602 28.76 23.28 -6.63
N ALA A 603 30.02 23.70 -6.74
CA ALA A 603 31.17 22.80 -6.64
C ALA A 603 31.17 22.05 -5.28
N SER A 604 30.84 22.75 -4.18
CA SER A 604 30.73 22.09 -2.87
C SER A 604 29.55 21.09 -2.81
N MET A 605 28.43 21.39 -3.47
CA MET A 605 27.30 20.46 -3.58
C MET A 605 27.71 19.17 -4.32
N LEU A 606 28.45 19.28 -5.41
CA LEU A 606 28.92 18.12 -6.18
C LEU A 606 29.85 17.19 -5.40
N MET A 607 30.60 17.72 -4.42
CA MET A 607 31.49 16.94 -3.56
C MET A 607 30.77 16.26 -2.39
N ARG A 608 29.49 16.53 -2.14
CA ARG A 608 28.76 15.92 -1.00
C ARG A 608 28.67 14.38 -1.10
N GLY A 609 28.71 13.83 -2.30
CA GLY A 609 28.73 12.40 -2.55
C GLY A 609 30.08 11.72 -2.35
N ASP A 610 31.15 12.47 -2.11
CA ASP A 610 32.50 11.92 -1.92
C ASP A 610 32.66 11.24 -0.56
N ASP A 611 33.64 10.34 -0.43
CA ASP A 611 33.98 9.66 0.83
C ASP A 611 34.83 10.60 1.72
N ILE A 612 34.16 11.48 2.43
CA ILE A 612 34.78 12.50 3.28
C ILE A 612 34.77 12.00 4.72
N PHE A 613 35.94 11.67 5.26
CA PHE A 613 36.13 11.25 6.66
C PHE A 613 36.80 12.35 7.49
N ASP A 614 37.64 13.15 6.87
CA ASP A 614 38.38 14.26 7.46
C ASP A 614 38.17 15.55 6.67
N ARG A 615 38.62 16.67 7.24
CA ARG A 615 38.51 17.97 6.57
C ARG A 615 39.21 17.92 5.20
N PRO A 616 38.51 18.17 4.10
CA PRO A 616 39.02 17.92 2.74
C PRO A 616 40.02 18.99 2.26
N GLY A 617 40.54 19.90 3.15
CA GLY A 617 41.45 20.96 2.83
C GLY A 617 40.92 22.35 3.16
N ASP A 618 41.69 23.41 2.85
CA ASP A 618 41.41 24.82 3.24
C ASP A 618 40.95 25.73 2.09
N GLY A 619 40.67 25.18 0.91
CA GLY A 619 40.10 25.93 -0.21
C GLY A 619 38.67 26.42 0.07
N PRO A 620 38.17 27.45 -0.63
CA PRO A 620 36.83 27.99 -0.40
C PRO A 620 35.72 26.95 -0.53
N VAL A 621 35.80 26.09 -1.53
CA VAL A 621 34.85 24.99 -1.80
C VAL A 621 34.88 23.97 -0.64
N GLN A 622 36.09 23.59 -0.21
CA GLN A 622 36.30 22.63 0.87
C GLN A 622 35.80 23.14 2.22
N ARG A 623 36.10 24.42 2.54
CA ARG A 623 35.57 25.04 3.75
C ARG A 623 34.05 25.08 3.77
N GLN A 624 33.44 25.38 2.64
CA GLN A 624 31.98 25.42 2.51
C GLN A 624 31.35 24.02 2.66
N LEU A 625 31.93 23.02 2.03
CA LEU A 625 31.52 21.62 2.17
C LEU A 625 31.64 21.16 3.62
N TRP A 626 32.77 21.47 4.28
CA TRP A 626 32.99 21.10 5.67
C TRP A 626 31.98 21.77 6.61
N ALA A 627 31.67 23.06 6.37
CA ALA A 627 30.66 23.78 7.12
C ALA A 627 29.25 23.14 6.94
N TYR A 628 28.89 22.78 5.72
CA TYR A 628 27.63 22.04 5.43
C TYR A 628 27.55 20.72 6.20
N LEU A 629 28.66 19.99 6.28
CA LEU A 629 28.68 18.66 6.89
C LEU A 629 28.71 18.67 8.43
N THR A 630 29.41 19.65 9.05
CA THR A 630 29.80 19.59 10.46
C THR A 630 29.38 20.75 11.32
N ASN A 631 29.01 21.89 10.75
CA ASN A 631 28.67 23.08 11.54
C ASN A 631 27.22 23.02 12.02
N ASN A 632 27.04 22.77 13.33
CA ASN A 632 25.71 22.61 13.93
C ASN A 632 24.80 23.82 13.70
N ARG A 633 25.31 25.05 13.78
CA ARG A 633 24.51 26.26 13.52
C ARG A 633 23.99 26.32 12.08
N ILE A 634 24.82 25.94 11.11
CA ILE A 634 24.43 25.88 9.71
C ILE A 634 23.39 24.76 9.51
N ILE A 635 23.55 23.62 10.16
CA ILE A 635 22.62 22.52 10.12
C ILE A 635 21.27 22.92 10.71
N GLU A 636 21.26 23.52 11.90
CA GLU A 636 20.03 23.95 12.57
C GLU A 636 19.30 25.04 11.78
N ASN A 637 20.00 26.11 11.36
CA ASN A 637 19.40 27.17 10.56
C ASN A 637 18.94 26.68 9.18
N GLY A 638 19.69 25.78 8.57
CA GLY A 638 19.33 25.16 7.29
C GLY A 638 18.07 24.29 7.35
N ASN A 639 17.80 23.71 8.53
CA ASN A 639 16.58 22.91 8.76
C ASN A 639 15.35 23.78 9.10
N MET A 640 15.52 25.07 9.40
CA MET A 640 14.39 25.96 9.65
C MET A 640 13.51 26.08 8.41
N PRO A 641 12.18 26.03 8.56
CA PRO A 641 11.28 26.14 7.43
C PRO A 641 11.28 27.53 6.80
N ILE A 642 11.10 27.55 5.49
CA ILE A 642 10.86 28.75 4.69
C ILE A 642 9.68 28.52 3.77
N THR A 643 8.87 29.57 3.56
CA THR A 643 7.75 29.53 2.61
C THR A 643 8.16 30.22 1.32
N MET A 644 8.04 29.51 0.19
CA MET A 644 8.27 30.03 -1.14
C MET A 644 6.94 30.25 -1.86
N LYS A 645 6.69 31.46 -2.36
CA LYS A 645 5.60 31.72 -3.32
C LYS A 645 6.06 31.35 -4.71
N VAL A 646 5.34 30.42 -5.34
CA VAL A 646 5.75 29.84 -6.61
C VAL A 646 5.38 30.75 -7.78
N ARG A 647 6.38 31.14 -8.56
CA ARG A 647 6.25 31.97 -9.76
C ARG A 647 5.88 31.14 -10.99
N LYS A 648 5.16 31.73 -11.95
CA LYS A 648 4.79 31.04 -13.19
C LYS A 648 6.00 30.67 -14.07
N ASP A 649 7.04 31.53 -14.08
CA ASP A 649 8.31 31.27 -14.80
C ASP A 649 9.12 30.13 -14.14
N TYR A 650 9.09 30.05 -12.81
CA TYR A 650 9.64 28.91 -12.05
C TYR A 650 8.98 27.58 -12.48
N ILE A 651 7.65 27.52 -12.53
CA ILE A 651 6.93 26.31 -12.98
C ILE A 651 7.35 25.90 -14.41
N LYS A 652 7.49 26.86 -15.31
CA LYS A 652 7.97 26.59 -16.68
C LYS A 652 9.37 25.99 -16.68
N GLN A 653 10.26 26.50 -15.82
CA GLN A 653 11.62 25.98 -15.72
C GLN A 653 11.66 24.58 -15.13
N VAL A 654 10.87 24.31 -14.07
CA VAL A 654 10.70 22.97 -13.52
C VAL A 654 10.28 21.95 -14.60
N VAL A 655 9.30 22.30 -15.46
CA VAL A 655 8.88 21.44 -16.59
C VAL A 655 10.01 21.18 -17.59
N ARG A 656 10.88 22.17 -17.86
CA ARG A 656 12.03 21.98 -18.75
C ARG A 656 13.06 21.04 -18.14
N ILE A 657 13.38 21.23 -16.87
CA ILE A 657 14.30 20.37 -16.13
C ILE A 657 13.74 18.95 -16.01
N GLN A 658 12.45 18.79 -15.71
CA GLN A 658 11.77 17.49 -15.66
C GLN A 658 12.01 16.68 -16.95
N LYS A 659 11.84 17.33 -18.11
CA LYS A 659 12.12 16.71 -19.41
C LYS A 659 13.59 16.35 -19.59
N ALA A 660 14.51 17.17 -19.09
CA ALA A 660 15.95 16.90 -19.17
C ALA A 660 16.34 15.70 -18.31
N ILE A 661 15.83 15.61 -17.08
CA ILE A 661 16.03 14.44 -16.19
C ILE A 661 15.48 13.16 -16.82
N CYS A 662 14.28 13.21 -17.40
CA CYS A 662 13.74 12.05 -18.14
C CYS A 662 14.66 11.57 -19.26
N ARG A 663 15.26 12.49 -20.02
CA ARG A 663 16.22 12.17 -21.09
C ARG A 663 17.51 11.56 -20.52
N LEU A 664 18.03 12.13 -19.45
CA LEU A 664 19.22 11.63 -18.76
C LEU A 664 19.04 10.18 -18.31
N VAL A 665 17.90 9.86 -17.68
CA VAL A 665 17.57 8.51 -17.21
C VAL A 665 17.46 7.54 -18.41
N ALA A 666 16.81 7.97 -19.50
CA ALA A 666 16.70 7.19 -20.73
C ALA A 666 18.06 6.93 -21.38
N ASP A 667 18.93 7.97 -21.51
CA ASP A 667 20.25 7.85 -22.10
C ASP A 667 21.18 6.90 -21.32
N LYS A 668 21.05 6.89 -20.00
CA LYS A 668 21.77 5.96 -19.10
C LYS A 668 21.17 4.55 -19.06
N SER A 669 20.03 4.33 -19.71
CA SER A 669 19.28 3.06 -19.68
C SER A 669 18.87 2.59 -18.28
N ILE A 670 18.75 3.52 -17.32
CA ILE A 670 18.27 3.22 -15.97
C ILE A 670 16.77 2.94 -16.03
N CYS A 671 16.31 1.87 -15.37
CA CYS A 671 14.91 1.50 -15.35
C CYS A 671 14.16 2.23 -14.23
N VAL A 672 12.96 2.71 -14.50
CA VAL A 672 12.05 3.30 -13.51
C VAL A 672 11.04 2.25 -13.05
N GLU A 673 10.95 2.02 -11.75
CA GLU A 673 9.96 1.12 -11.14
C GLU A 673 8.73 1.95 -10.73
N SER A 674 7.62 1.78 -11.43
CA SER A 674 6.38 2.48 -11.14
C SER A 674 5.41 1.58 -10.39
N ASN A 675 4.72 2.13 -9.37
CA ASN A 675 3.76 1.42 -8.53
C ASN A 675 2.43 2.19 -8.54
N LEU A 676 1.52 1.83 -9.44
CA LEU A 676 0.37 2.66 -9.81
C LEU A 676 -0.55 2.96 -8.62
N THR A 677 -0.99 1.93 -7.88
CA THR A 677 -1.91 2.10 -6.73
C THR A 677 -1.21 2.78 -5.56
N SER A 678 0.02 2.37 -5.22
CA SER A 678 0.82 3.01 -4.18
C SER A 678 0.98 4.51 -4.44
N ASN A 679 1.42 4.88 -5.63
CA ASN A 679 1.68 6.27 -5.96
C ASN A 679 0.40 7.14 -5.97
N VAL A 680 -0.77 6.55 -6.30
CA VAL A 680 -2.06 7.27 -6.17
C VAL A 680 -2.45 7.47 -4.71
N LEU A 681 -2.03 6.60 -3.80
CA LEU A 681 -2.36 6.67 -2.38
C LEU A 681 -1.33 7.45 -1.55
N ILE A 682 -0.06 7.44 -1.95
CA ILE A 682 1.04 8.08 -1.20
C ILE A 682 1.41 9.44 -1.82
N SER A 683 1.53 9.53 -3.16
CA SER A 683 2.01 10.73 -3.84
C SER A 683 0.90 11.71 -4.19
N ASN A 684 1.29 12.89 -4.69
CA ASN A 684 0.36 13.93 -5.13
C ASN A 684 -0.33 13.64 -6.47
N VAL A 685 -0.65 12.37 -6.75
CA VAL A 685 -1.36 11.92 -7.94
C VAL A 685 -2.74 11.39 -7.55
N MET A 686 -3.77 12.20 -7.79
CA MET A 686 -5.13 11.89 -7.32
C MET A 686 -5.87 10.84 -8.17
N ARG A 687 -5.34 10.44 -9.33
CA ARG A 687 -6.05 9.61 -10.31
C ARG A 687 -5.09 8.75 -11.11
N TYR A 688 -5.46 7.53 -11.38
CA TYR A 688 -4.68 6.58 -12.20
C TYR A 688 -4.36 7.09 -13.62
N ASP A 689 -5.30 7.82 -14.28
CA ASP A 689 -5.10 8.38 -15.62
C ASP A 689 -4.16 9.61 -15.66
N ALA A 690 -3.83 10.17 -14.50
CA ALA A 690 -2.85 11.25 -14.33
C ALA A 690 -1.46 10.75 -13.90
N HIS A 691 -1.31 9.44 -13.67
CA HIS A 691 -0.04 8.86 -13.23
C HIS A 691 1.07 9.04 -14.28
N PRO A 692 2.31 9.38 -13.86
CA PRO A 692 3.47 9.60 -14.75
C PRO A 692 3.71 8.48 -15.76
N ILE A 693 3.51 7.24 -15.41
CA ILE A 693 3.72 6.07 -16.28
C ILE A 693 2.98 6.20 -17.62
N VAL A 694 1.81 6.85 -17.63
CA VAL A 694 1.01 7.06 -18.86
C VAL A 694 1.75 7.93 -19.88
N SER A 695 2.61 8.85 -19.40
CA SER A 695 3.40 9.76 -20.24
C SER A 695 4.78 9.18 -20.59
N PHE A 696 5.34 8.32 -19.76
CA PHE A 696 6.69 7.77 -19.89
C PHE A 696 6.90 7.00 -21.20
N ARG A 697 5.87 6.35 -21.74
CA ARG A 697 5.91 5.63 -23.02
C ARG A 697 6.41 6.44 -24.23
N LYS A 698 6.38 7.79 -24.14
CA LYS A 698 6.76 8.69 -25.24
C LYS A 698 8.14 9.32 -25.07
N ILE A 699 8.82 8.99 -23.98
CA ILE A 699 10.07 9.64 -23.63
C ILE A 699 11.22 8.88 -24.28
N LYS A 700 12.06 9.62 -24.99
CA LYS A 700 13.33 9.17 -25.56
C LYS A 700 14.45 10.08 -25.10
N GLY A 701 15.61 9.49 -24.86
CA GLY A 701 16.84 10.19 -24.59
C GLY A 701 17.37 10.94 -25.82
N ARG A 702 18.46 11.68 -25.66
CA ARG A 702 19.20 12.32 -26.78
C ARG A 702 19.80 11.25 -27.71
N THR A 703 20.16 10.10 -27.16
CA THR A 703 20.65 8.92 -27.90
C THR A 703 19.56 8.11 -28.58
N GLN A 704 18.30 8.58 -28.55
CA GLN A 704 17.10 7.90 -29.06
C GLN A 704 16.72 6.62 -28.25
N LYS A 705 17.41 6.31 -27.16
CA LYS A 705 17.00 5.24 -26.25
C LYS A 705 15.67 5.58 -25.58
N GLU A 706 14.78 4.60 -25.51
CA GLU A 706 13.49 4.75 -24.83
C GLU A 706 13.65 4.67 -23.31
N LEU A 707 12.89 5.47 -22.57
CA LEU A 707 12.81 5.37 -21.12
C LEU A 707 12.27 4.00 -20.73
N LYS A 708 13.05 3.23 -19.99
CA LYS A 708 12.66 1.91 -19.49
C LYS A 708 11.83 2.07 -18.23
N VAL A 709 10.67 1.43 -18.22
CA VAL A 709 9.72 1.50 -17.10
C VAL A 709 9.17 0.12 -16.84
N THR A 710 8.91 -0.18 -15.58
CA THR A 710 8.21 -1.39 -15.13
C THR A 710 7.02 -1.02 -14.25
N LEU A 711 6.16 -2.00 -13.97
CA LEU A 711 5.02 -1.85 -13.09
C LEU A 711 5.11 -2.90 -11.96
N GLY A 712 5.05 -2.44 -10.71
CA GLY A 712 5.11 -3.25 -9.50
C GLY A 712 3.90 -3.02 -8.60
N THR A 713 3.82 -3.79 -7.50
CA THR A 713 2.72 -3.72 -6.53
C THR A 713 3.04 -2.93 -5.28
N ASP A 714 4.32 -2.77 -4.96
CA ASP A 714 4.80 -2.18 -3.70
C ASP A 714 4.31 -2.98 -2.48
N ASP A 715 3.54 -2.39 -1.59
CA ASP A 715 2.95 -2.99 -0.39
C ASP A 715 1.54 -3.51 -0.69
N LYS A 716 1.42 -4.54 -1.53
CA LYS A 716 0.12 -5.00 -2.08
C LYS A 716 -0.93 -5.35 -1.03
N GLY A 717 -0.53 -5.79 0.17
CA GLY A 717 -1.46 -6.09 1.27
C GLY A 717 -2.06 -4.84 1.89
N VAL A 718 -1.25 -3.79 2.10
CA VAL A 718 -1.70 -2.49 2.62
C VAL A 718 -2.56 -1.76 1.59
N PHE A 719 -2.21 -1.87 0.31
CA PHE A 719 -2.97 -1.24 -0.79
C PHE A 719 -4.07 -2.13 -1.36
N ALA A 720 -4.24 -3.33 -0.83
CA ALA A 720 -5.21 -4.33 -1.28
C ALA A 720 -5.20 -4.51 -2.81
N THR A 721 -4.03 -4.75 -3.41
CA THR A 721 -3.84 -4.88 -4.87
C THR A 721 -3.09 -6.16 -5.26
N SER A 722 -2.92 -6.39 -6.54
CA SER A 722 -2.10 -7.46 -7.12
C SER A 722 -1.46 -6.99 -8.42
N LEU A 723 -0.41 -7.67 -8.89
CA LEU A 723 0.27 -7.28 -10.13
C LEU A 723 -0.69 -7.24 -11.33
N HIS A 724 -1.55 -8.24 -11.45
CA HIS A 724 -2.56 -8.26 -12.52
C HIS A 724 -3.52 -7.06 -12.43
N ASN A 725 -3.95 -6.69 -11.21
CA ASN A 725 -4.79 -5.51 -11.00
C ASN A 725 -4.07 -4.22 -11.38
N GLU A 726 -2.77 -4.08 -11.08
CA GLU A 726 -1.99 -2.90 -11.48
C GLU A 726 -1.97 -2.74 -13.01
N TYR A 727 -1.69 -3.81 -13.74
CA TYR A 727 -1.75 -3.79 -15.21
C TYR A 727 -3.16 -3.50 -15.74
N ALA A 728 -4.18 -4.13 -15.17
CA ALA A 728 -5.57 -3.92 -15.56
C ALA A 728 -6.05 -2.48 -15.29
N LEU A 729 -5.65 -1.88 -14.15
CA LEU A 729 -5.92 -0.49 -13.81
C LEU A 729 -5.26 0.48 -14.77
N LEU A 730 -4.00 0.22 -15.14
CA LEU A 730 -3.29 1.04 -16.12
C LEU A 730 -3.99 1.02 -17.47
N VAL A 731 -4.30 -0.17 -17.97
CA VAL A 731 -5.07 -0.35 -19.21
C VAL A 731 -6.38 0.40 -19.18
N THR A 732 -7.19 0.17 -18.13
CA THR A 732 -8.52 0.78 -17.98
C THR A 732 -8.41 2.31 -17.94
N SER A 733 -7.39 2.84 -17.26
CA SER A 733 -7.15 4.28 -17.14
C SER A 733 -6.73 4.91 -18.47
N MET A 734 -5.84 4.25 -19.23
CA MET A 734 -5.41 4.69 -20.56
C MET A 734 -6.57 4.66 -21.55
N MET A 735 -7.36 3.59 -21.56
CA MET A 735 -8.52 3.46 -22.44
C MET A 735 -9.62 4.46 -22.09
N LYS A 736 -9.89 4.71 -20.80
CA LYS A 736 -10.83 5.75 -20.35
C LYS A 736 -10.41 7.14 -20.82
N LYS A 737 -9.11 7.45 -20.80
CA LYS A 737 -8.57 8.71 -21.31
C LYS A 737 -8.79 8.84 -22.81
N LYS A 738 -8.57 7.78 -23.59
CA LYS A 738 -8.83 7.76 -25.04
C LYS A 738 -10.32 7.91 -25.35
N ARG A 739 -11.20 7.23 -24.60
CA ARG A 739 -12.66 7.35 -24.77
C ARG A 739 -13.18 8.78 -24.55
N LYS A 740 -12.63 9.50 -23.57
CA LYS A 740 -12.93 10.94 -23.39
C LYS A 740 -12.51 11.80 -24.59
N GLN A 741 -11.62 11.29 -25.44
CA GLN A 741 -11.16 11.91 -26.70
C GLN A 741 -11.92 11.38 -27.93
N GLY A 742 -13.06 10.66 -27.71
CA GLY A 742 -13.90 10.15 -28.80
C GLY A 742 -13.59 8.74 -29.30
N TYR A 743 -12.66 8.04 -28.65
CA TYR A 743 -12.33 6.65 -29.03
C TYR A 743 -13.28 5.65 -28.34
N GLU A 744 -14.06 4.89 -29.08
CA GLU A 744 -15.12 4.04 -28.51
C GLU A 744 -14.67 2.62 -28.09
N ALA A 745 -13.64 2.06 -28.73
CA ALA A 745 -13.19 0.69 -28.48
C ALA A 745 -12.49 0.56 -27.10
N TRP A 746 -12.57 -0.66 -26.53
CA TRP A 746 -11.82 -1.05 -25.33
C TRP A 746 -10.50 -1.78 -25.66
N TYR A 747 -10.10 -1.80 -26.92
CA TYR A 747 -8.82 -2.29 -27.38
C TYR A 747 -8.10 -1.20 -28.16
N ASP A 748 -6.81 -1.06 -27.95
CA ASP A 748 -5.93 -0.17 -28.71
C ASP A 748 -4.55 -0.81 -28.80
N GLN A 749 -4.04 -0.98 -30.02
CA GLN A 749 -2.76 -1.65 -30.28
C GLN A 749 -1.59 -0.95 -29.57
N HIS A 750 -1.55 0.39 -29.55
CA HIS A 750 -0.47 1.11 -28.88
C HIS A 750 -0.50 0.95 -27.36
N VAL A 751 -1.69 0.78 -26.77
CA VAL A 751 -1.81 0.45 -25.35
C VAL A 751 -1.34 -0.99 -25.11
N ALA A 752 -1.74 -1.93 -25.95
CA ALA A 752 -1.33 -3.33 -25.86
C ALA A 752 0.19 -3.48 -25.99
N ASP A 753 0.80 -2.80 -26.97
CA ASP A 753 2.26 -2.79 -27.16
C ASP A 753 2.98 -2.19 -25.95
N PHE A 754 2.46 -1.11 -25.37
CA PHE A 754 3.04 -0.52 -24.18
C PHE A 754 2.98 -1.47 -22.97
N ILE A 755 1.85 -2.12 -22.75
CA ILE A 755 1.70 -3.13 -21.66
C ILE A 755 2.69 -4.28 -21.86
N LYS A 756 2.84 -4.76 -23.10
CA LYS A 756 3.81 -5.80 -23.44
C LYS A 756 5.24 -5.33 -23.13
N HIS A 757 5.61 -4.11 -23.51
CA HIS A 757 6.93 -3.54 -23.17
C HIS A 757 7.17 -3.42 -21.67
N LEU A 758 6.15 -3.05 -20.87
CA LEU A 758 6.27 -3.04 -19.41
C LEU A 758 6.57 -4.43 -18.85
N ALA A 759 5.87 -5.46 -19.34
CA ALA A 759 6.08 -6.84 -18.94
C ALA A 759 7.49 -7.32 -19.36
N GLU A 760 7.90 -7.08 -20.60
CA GLU A 760 9.24 -7.40 -21.11
C GLU A 760 10.32 -6.68 -20.28
N ASN A 761 10.16 -5.40 -19.97
CA ASN A 761 11.09 -4.66 -19.13
C ASN A 761 11.16 -5.29 -17.73
N SER A 762 10.04 -5.71 -17.13
CA SER A 762 10.04 -6.33 -15.82
C SER A 762 10.85 -7.63 -15.78
N MET A 763 10.86 -8.37 -16.89
CA MET A 763 11.68 -9.58 -17.02
C MET A 763 13.15 -9.27 -17.30
N ASN A 764 13.43 -8.25 -18.14
CA ASN A 764 14.78 -7.88 -18.56
C ASN A 764 15.57 -7.17 -17.44
N TYR A 765 14.88 -6.35 -16.62
CA TYR A 765 15.48 -5.59 -15.51
C TYR A 765 15.35 -6.30 -14.17
N ARG A 766 14.80 -7.51 -14.12
CA ARG A 766 14.86 -8.37 -12.94
C ARG A 766 16.31 -8.68 -12.61
N PHE A 767 16.71 -8.49 -11.37
CA PHE A 767 18.05 -8.79 -10.93
C PHE A 767 18.40 -10.27 -11.11
N GLN A 768 19.58 -10.54 -11.62
CA GLN A 768 20.04 -11.87 -11.95
C GLN A 768 21.01 -12.39 -10.90
N GLU A 769 21.20 -13.71 -10.86
CA GLU A 769 22.25 -14.32 -10.06
C GLU A 769 23.61 -13.85 -10.58
N TRP A 770 24.53 -13.61 -9.67
CA TRP A 770 25.92 -13.24 -9.94
C TRP A 770 26.87 -14.09 -9.08
N GLN A 771 28.15 -14.18 -9.53
CA GLN A 771 29.15 -15.04 -8.88
C GLN A 771 29.89 -14.30 -7.79
#